data_eb327b922496ce19ddb410abe8c344c4
#
_entry.id   eb327b922496ce19ddb410abe8c344c4
#
_cell.length_a   1.000
_cell.length_b   1.000
_cell.length_c   1.000
_cell.angle_alpha   90.00
_cell.angle_beta   90.00
_cell.angle_gamma   90.00
#
_symmetry.space_group_name_H-M   'P 1'
#
loop_
_entity.id
_entity.type
_entity.pdbx_description
1 polymer ?
#
loop_
_entity_poly.entity_id
_entity_poly.type
_entity_poly.pdbx_seq_one_letter_code
_entity_poly.pdbx_strand_id
1 'polypeptide(L)'
;MLVPLSWLKEYVDIDVEAKELEEKLFSCGFEVEESYEVGKDISGVVVGLVEECEPIPETHLHVCKVNVGDAEPLQICCGADNVHAGGKYPVALEGAQVYATAKDHVTIEGTMKIKKGKLRGYESCGMLCSGTELGLTEDLYPGAGYNGLLVLPEDAEIGADVKPLLQLDDWVFDIAITANRPDCESIFGIAREVAAILNKPVKTPALDYTESGVTKDGFTVTVDAPDLCPRYIAHYVTDVKIGESPAWMKRRLALVGIGSISNVVDITNYILKELGQPMHAFDSSYIEGNAIHVRRAHDKEKIVTLDEKEFELNENNLVICDGVKPVALAGIMGGLNSEIRDTTEAVIFESAKFARDNIRKSSRALGQSSDSSQRYAKGVDEYATVMASKRALHLIEELGCGKVSSTHVEANTGNSIEPTEMKASIKKVNGVLGIEVPTADIERILKSLNFQPVINGDELTIQVPAYREDMESYPDIAEEVIRMYGYDHVTPTFLAAAAVTSGGMNTKQKTELKIKRALCAQGAFEGVHYSFFSPSDLNLLGLPEDAPERHAIRLINPINEDLSLMRTTLAPQMIHAIARNQKNGCLEGRVYEIGNKFIPKDLPLTEYPDERETICIGIWGKEENFFTLKGLVDTVAETLFIDFEYVEDKKSFLHPYRTAKILYNGEEIGYLGQLTYEIQKEEDMRESAYIAEIDLKALRPVYGKVPTFTPISKFAKETRDLALVMNKSVTCGEVEKAIAEASSFVESVELFDVYEGLQVGPEKKSMAFTVTFAPKEEEFTTEAVDGYVKKILKNLNNKLGVELRS
;
A
#
# COMPACT_ATOMS: atom_id res chain seq x y z
N MET A 1 3.33 12.74 -8.90
CA MET A 1 4.21 13.34 -9.94
C MET A 1 4.72 14.68 -9.45
N LEU A 2 6.06 14.86 -9.43
CA LEU A 2 6.67 16.12 -8.99
C LEU A 2 6.53 17.20 -10.07
N VAL A 3 6.00 18.36 -9.69
CA VAL A 3 5.68 19.49 -10.59
C VAL A 3 6.25 20.78 -10.02
N PRO A 4 7.42 21.26 -10.51
CA PRO A 4 7.99 22.52 -10.09
C PRO A 4 7.19 23.71 -10.61
N LEU A 5 6.91 24.67 -9.74
CA LEU A 5 6.14 25.88 -10.08
C LEU A 5 6.86 26.74 -11.13
N SER A 6 8.19 26.84 -11.04
CA SER A 6 8.98 27.57 -12.04
C SER A 6 8.83 27.00 -13.45
N TRP A 7 8.73 25.66 -13.56
CA TRP A 7 8.55 25.02 -14.86
C TRP A 7 7.14 25.20 -15.42
N LEU A 8 6.10 25.17 -14.54
CA LEU A 8 4.73 25.53 -14.95
C LEU A 8 4.61 26.97 -15.47
N LYS A 9 5.32 27.91 -14.85
CA LYS A 9 5.32 29.34 -15.23
C LYS A 9 5.87 29.61 -16.63
N GLU A 10 6.60 28.66 -17.23
CA GLU A 10 6.99 28.79 -18.64
C GLU A 10 5.81 28.64 -19.60
N TYR A 11 4.83 27.81 -19.23
CA TYR A 11 3.67 27.52 -20.06
C TYR A 11 2.44 28.35 -19.69
N VAL A 12 2.33 28.80 -18.45
CA VAL A 12 1.17 29.54 -17.94
C VAL A 12 1.63 30.73 -17.13
N ASP A 13 0.99 31.87 -17.37
CA ASP A 13 1.19 33.07 -16.54
C ASP A 13 0.47 32.91 -15.20
N ILE A 14 1.17 32.34 -14.21
CA ILE A 14 0.64 32.05 -12.88
C ILE A 14 0.88 33.25 -11.97
N ASP A 15 -0.18 33.94 -11.62
CA ASP A 15 -0.19 35.18 -10.82
C ASP A 15 -0.76 34.97 -9.40
N VAL A 16 -0.98 33.71 -9.01
CA VAL A 16 -1.43 33.33 -7.67
C VAL A 16 -0.28 32.74 -6.86
N GLU A 17 -0.41 32.80 -5.54
CA GLU A 17 0.55 32.16 -4.62
C GLU A 17 0.48 30.63 -4.73
N ALA A 18 1.60 29.96 -4.42
CA ALA A 18 1.70 28.50 -4.53
C ALA A 18 0.61 27.75 -3.74
N LYS A 19 0.29 28.20 -2.52
CA LYS A 19 -0.77 27.63 -1.69
C LYS A 19 -2.18 27.82 -2.28
N GLU A 20 -2.42 28.95 -2.90
CA GLU A 20 -3.70 29.18 -3.60
C GLU A 20 -3.82 28.28 -4.85
N LEU A 21 -2.71 28.06 -5.57
CA LEU A 21 -2.71 27.15 -6.70
C LEU A 21 -2.97 25.70 -6.26
N GLU A 22 -2.38 25.26 -5.15
CA GLU A 22 -2.64 23.95 -4.54
C GLU A 22 -4.13 23.75 -4.23
N GLU A 23 -4.77 24.74 -3.58
CA GLU A 23 -6.21 24.69 -3.28
C GLU A 23 -7.07 24.61 -4.55
N LYS A 24 -6.70 25.38 -5.58
CA LYS A 24 -7.40 25.36 -6.88
C LYS A 24 -7.23 24.02 -7.61
N LEU A 25 -6.04 23.42 -7.60
CA LEU A 25 -5.79 22.08 -8.14
C LEU A 25 -6.67 21.04 -7.43
N PHE A 26 -6.70 21.08 -6.11
CA PHE A 26 -7.52 20.19 -5.30
C PHE A 26 -9.02 20.33 -5.63
N SER A 27 -9.50 21.55 -5.72
CA SER A 27 -10.91 21.83 -6.07
C SER A 27 -11.31 21.31 -7.46
N CYS A 28 -10.34 21.18 -8.38
CA CYS A 28 -10.57 20.69 -9.74
C CYS A 28 -10.25 19.20 -9.92
N GLY A 29 -10.07 18.44 -8.81
CA GLY A 29 -9.94 16.99 -8.82
C GLY A 29 -8.50 16.48 -8.93
N PHE A 30 -7.48 17.32 -8.72
CA PHE A 30 -6.09 16.91 -8.62
C PHE A 30 -5.68 16.82 -7.15
N GLU A 31 -5.40 15.61 -6.67
CA GLU A 31 -4.90 15.38 -5.33
C GLU A 31 -3.42 15.77 -5.26
N VAL A 32 -3.09 16.78 -4.45
CA VAL A 32 -1.73 17.16 -4.12
C VAL A 32 -1.35 16.43 -2.84
N GLU A 33 -0.55 15.37 -2.94
CA GLU A 33 -0.13 14.55 -1.79
C GLU A 33 0.79 15.33 -0.86
N GLU A 34 1.70 16.11 -1.45
CA GLU A 34 2.63 16.97 -0.73
C GLU A 34 2.94 18.24 -1.55
N SER A 35 3.17 19.34 -0.87
CA SER A 35 3.72 20.54 -1.47
C SER A 35 4.77 21.18 -0.56
N TYR A 36 5.90 21.55 -1.12
CA TYR A 36 7.02 22.11 -0.34
C TYR A 36 7.81 23.16 -1.11
N GLU A 37 8.35 24.09 -0.32
CA GLU A 37 9.29 25.10 -0.82
C GLU A 37 10.72 24.53 -0.74
N VAL A 38 11.38 24.45 -1.89
CA VAL A 38 12.77 23.99 -1.99
C VAL A 38 13.68 24.99 -1.30
N GLY A 39 14.62 24.51 -0.47
CA GLY A 39 15.56 25.39 0.24
C GLY A 39 14.91 26.29 1.31
N LYS A 40 13.68 25.96 1.79
CA LYS A 40 13.00 26.70 2.85
C LYS A 40 13.87 26.91 4.09
N ASP A 41 14.64 25.90 4.46
CA ASP A 41 15.46 25.87 5.66
C ASP A 41 16.88 26.42 5.44
N ILE A 42 17.18 26.98 4.26
CA ILE A 42 18.46 27.57 3.91
C ILE A 42 18.32 29.09 3.88
N SER A 43 19.26 29.79 4.51
CA SER A 43 19.30 31.25 4.47
C SER A 43 20.72 31.78 4.73
N GLY A 44 21.05 32.96 4.14
CA GLY A 44 22.33 33.64 4.34
C GLY A 44 23.55 32.92 3.72
N VAL A 45 23.32 32.17 2.62
CA VAL A 45 24.38 31.52 1.85
C VAL A 45 24.60 32.31 0.55
N VAL A 46 25.83 32.73 0.31
CA VAL A 46 26.20 33.56 -0.85
C VAL A 46 27.32 32.91 -1.67
N VAL A 47 27.48 33.40 -2.90
CA VAL A 47 28.63 33.01 -3.74
C VAL A 47 29.91 33.65 -3.21
N GLY A 48 30.92 32.84 -2.85
CA GLY A 48 32.21 33.32 -2.43
C GLY A 48 33.34 32.87 -3.35
N LEU A 49 34.28 33.75 -3.61
CA LEU A 49 35.54 33.48 -4.32
C LEU A 49 36.65 33.28 -3.33
N VAL A 50 37.32 32.15 -3.34
CA VAL A 50 38.52 31.93 -2.53
C VAL A 50 39.72 32.65 -3.19
N GLU A 51 40.18 33.74 -2.60
CA GLU A 51 41.33 34.50 -3.09
C GLU A 51 42.65 33.88 -2.70
N GLU A 52 42.78 33.43 -1.44
CA GLU A 52 43.97 32.78 -0.89
C GLU A 52 43.55 31.50 -0.13
N CYS A 53 44.37 30.47 -0.23
CA CYS A 53 44.15 29.18 0.45
C CYS A 53 45.48 28.64 0.94
N GLU A 54 45.71 28.66 2.27
CA GLU A 54 46.96 28.22 2.88
C GLU A 54 46.73 27.01 3.80
N PRO A 55 47.49 25.93 3.72
CA PRO A 55 47.37 24.79 4.58
C PRO A 55 47.77 25.11 6.03
N ILE A 56 47.02 24.61 7.00
CA ILE A 56 47.35 24.67 8.43
C ILE A 56 48.33 23.53 8.73
N PRO A 57 49.56 23.84 9.23
CA PRO A 57 50.57 22.81 9.52
C PRO A 57 50.03 21.67 10.39
N GLU A 58 50.42 20.46 10.08
CA GLU A 58 50.07 19.22 10.81
C GLU A 58 48.56 18.89 10.84
N THR A 59 47.78 19.45 9.90
CA THR A 59 46.34 19.16 9.77
C THR A 59 45.99 19.02 8.29
N HIS A 60 44.77 18.53 8.02
CA HIS A 60 44.13 18.53 6.69
C HIS A 60 43.36 19.84 6.41
N LEU A 61 43.43 20.80 7.33
CA LEU A 61 42.66 22.05 7.23
C LEU A 61 43.44 23.13 6.46
N HIS A 62 42.70 24.00 5.82
CA HIS A 62 43.18 25.19 5.13
C HIS A 62 42.58 26.46 5.76
N VAL A 63 43.34 27.55 5.79
CA VAL A 63 42.83 28.89 6.06
C VAL A 63 42.63 29.58 4.71
N CYS A 64 41.42 29.96 4.47
CA CYS A 64 41.01 30.61 3.22
C CYS A 64 40.62 32.07 3.46
N LYS A 65 41.07 32.97 2.55
CA LYS A 65 40.46 34.29 2.42
C LYS A 65 39.42 34.25 1.32
N VAL A 66 38.21 34.54 1.70
CA VAL A 66 37.03 34.37 0.83
C VAL A 66 36.37 35.71 0.61
N ASN A 67 36.32 36.17 -0.62
CA ASN A 67 35.60 37.33 -1.05
C ASN A 67 34.14 37.01 -1.23
N VAL A 68 33.29 37.64 -0.47
CA VAL A 68 31.79 37.48 -0.50
C VAL A 68 31.09 38.77 -0.97
N GLY A 69 31.83 39.66 -1.62
CA GLY A 69 31.30 40.94 -2.10
C GLY A 69 31.39 42.10 -1.07
N ASP A 70 31.88 41.84 0.13
CA ASP A 70 32.13 42.83 1.16
C ASP A 70 33.47 43.53 0.96
N ALA A 71 33.70 44.67 1.68
CA ALA A 71 34.92 45.45 1.56
C ALA A 71 36.19 44.74 1.98
N GLU A 72 36.10 43.74 2.87
CA GLU A 72 37.22 42.90 3.31
C GLU A 72 36.87 41.41 3.16
N PRO A 73 37.78 40.56 2.67
CA PRO A 73 37.51 39.15 2.56
C PRO A 73 37.40 38.48 3.93
N LEU A 74 36.48 37.50 4.03
CA LEU A 74 36.31 36.71 5.25
C LEU A 74 37.39 35.66 5.41
N GLN A 75 37.87 35.47 6.64
CA GLN A 75 38.73 34.31 6.96
C GLN A 75 37.84 33.11 7.33
N ILE A 76 37.99 32.00 6.59
CA ILE A 76 37.22 30.76 6.80
C ILE A 76 38.21 29.58 6.82
N CYS A 77 38.06 28.69 7.82
CA CYS A 77 38.80 27.44 7.89
C CYS A 77 38.00 26.34 7.19
N CYS A 78 38.62 25.62 6.26
CA CYS A 78 38.01 24.55 5.48
C CYS A 78 38.82 23.27 5.53
N GLY A 79 38.16 22.13 5.61
CA GLY A 79 38.78 20.81 5.59
C GLY A 79 38.52 20.02 4.31
N ALA A 80 37.90 20.61 3.31
CA ALA A 80 37.61 19.91 2.06
C ALA A 80 38.83 19.86 1.15
N ASP A 81 39.03 18.72 0.52
CA ASP A 81 40.24 18.48 -0.33
C ASP A 81 40.21 19.27 -1.65
N ASN A 82 39.02 19.67 -2.11
CA ASN A 82 38.82 20.40 -3.37
C ASN A 82 38.82 21.94 -3.23
N VAL A 83 39.13 22.46 -2.03
CA VAL A 83 39.26 23.91 -1.86
C VAL A 83 40.58 24.43 -2.48
N HIS A 84 40.48 25.47 -3.32
CA HIS A 84 41.66 26.09 -3.93
C HIS A 84 41.46 27.58 -4.21
N ALA A 85 42.52 28.33 -4.31
CA ALA A 85 42.47 29.73 -4.74
C ALA A 85 41.97 29.84 -6.18
N GLY A 86 41.07 30.80 -6.41
CA GLY A 86 40.36 31.01 -7.69
C GLY A 86 39.04 30.25 -7.80
N GLY A 87 38.72 29.26 -6.88
CA GLY A 87 37.48 28.55 -6.88
C GLY A 87 36.30 29.37 -6.30
N LYS A 88 35.12 29.19 -6.87
CA LYS A 88 33.86 29.76 -6.36
C LYS A 88 33.04 28.69 -5.66
N TYR A 89 32.59 28.97 -4.45
CA TYR A 89 31.87 28.03 -3.60
C TYR A 89 30.72 28.72 -2.87
N PRO A 90 29.68 27.97 -2.42
CA PRO A 90 28.66 28.50 -1.52
C PRO A 90 29.29 28.81 -0.15
N VAL A 91 29.03 30.00 0.37
CA VAL A 91 29.53 30.46 1.66
C VAL A 91 28.37 30.77 2.59
N ALA A 92 28.21 30.00 3.62
CA ALA A 92 27.29 30.29 4.70
C ALA A 92 27.91 31.35 5.63
N LEU A 93 27.30 32.54 5.67
CA LEU A 93 27.74 33.67 6.47
C LEU A 93 27.44 33.46 7.96
N GLU A 94 28.00 34.33 8.84
CA GLU A 94 27.61 34.30 10.26
C GLU A 94 26.08 34.56 10.42
N GLY A 95 25.40 33.64 11.10
CA GLY A 95 23.94 33.68 11.25
C GLY A 95 23.15 32.92 10.18
N ALA A 96 23.80 32.46 9.11
CA ALA A 96 23.20 31.62 8.09
C ALA A 96 22.65 30.32 8.67
N GLN A 97 21.61 29.79 8.04
CA GLN A 97 21.02 28.49 8.36
C GLN A 97 21.26 27.54 7.17
N VAL A 98 21.75 26.35 7.45
CA VAL A 98 22.02 25.27 6.49
C VAL A 98 21.63 23.92 7.11
N TYR A 99 21.58 22.87 6.34
CA TYR A 99 21.36 21.53 6.88
C TYR A 99 22.56 21.03 7.68
N ALA A 100 22.26 20.37 8.78
CA ALA A 100 23.26 19.64 9.58
C ALA A 100 23.30 18.18 9.10
N THR A 101 24.50 17.67 8.88
CA THR A 101 24.71 16.30 8.43
C THR A 101 25.21 15.41 9.59
N ALA A 102 24.85 14.14 9.56
CA ALA A 102 25.40 13.12 10.45
C ALA A 102 26.90 12.89 10.16
N LYS A 103 27.52 11.98 10.89
CA LYS A 103 28.97 11.65 10.72
C LYS A 103 29.29 11.03 9.36
N ASP A 104 28.32 10.53 8.64
CA ASP A 104 28.46 10.02 7.28
C ASP A 104 28.49 11.14 6.23
N HIS A 105 28.20 12.40 6.62
CA HIS A 105 28.09 13.58 5.78
C HIS A 105 27.07 13.49 4.64
N VAL A 106 26.17 12.51 4.69
CA VAL A 106 25.10 12.26 3.70
C VAL A 106 23.72 12.40 4.34
N THR A 107 23.53 11.84 5.54
CA THR A 107 22.26 11.88 6.25
C THR A 107 22.03 13.25 6.88
N ILE A 108 20.92 13.89 6.55
CA ILE A 108 20.50 15.17 7.14
C ILE A 108 19.83 14.91 8.49
N GLU A 109 20.37 15.50 9.57
CA GLU A 109 19.84 15.39 10.95
C GLU A 109 19.05 16.64 11.40
N GLY A 110 18.78 17.58 10.52
CA GLY A 110 18.07 18.81 10.80
C GLY A 110 18.80 20.03 10.25
N THR A 111 18.68 21.18 10.89
CA THR A 111 19.33 22.42 10.47
C THR A 111 20.30 22.92 11.53
N MET A 112 21.34 23.62 11.09
CA MET A 112 22.29 24.28 11.98
C MET A 112 22.46 25.76 11.62
N LYS A 113 22.73 26.57 12.63
CA LYS A 113 23.01 27.99 12.47
C LYS A 113 24.50 28.24 12.54
N ILE A 114 25.06 28.88 11.51
CA ILE A 114 26.47 29.18 11.42
C ILE A 114 26.87 30.28 12.39
N LYS A 115 27.92 30.04 13.14
CA LYS A 115 28.49 30.97 14.14
C LYS A 115 29.95 31.17 13.88
N LYS A 116 30.47 32.36 14.23
CA LYS A 116 31.90 32.61 14.27
C LYS A 116 32.59 31.65 15.27
N GLY A 117 33.63 30.99 14.85
CA GLY A 117 34.32 29.99 15.64
C GLY A 117 35.84 30.08 15.56
N LYS A 118 36.54 29.20 16.28
CA LYS A 118 38.01 29.02 16.16
C LYS A 118 38.33 27.56 15.93
N LEU A 119 39.09 27.26 14.87
CA LEU A 119 39.59 25.94 14.51
C LEU A 119 41.11 25.95 14.57
N ARG A 120 41.71 25.12 15.41
CA ARG A 120 43.18 25.05 15.58
C ARG A 120 43.89 26.39 15.83
N GLY A 121 43.20 27.36 16.47
CA GLY A 121 43.74 28.70 16.78
C GLY A 121 43.42 29.79 15.76
N TYR A 122 42.93 29.42 14.59
CA TYR A 122 42.50 30.34 13.53
C TYR A 122 41.03 30.68 13.66
N GLU A 123 40.65 31.95 13.44
CA GLU A 123 39.24 32.34 13.41
C GLU A 123 38.60 31.89 12.10
N SER A 124 37.34 31.45 12.19
CA SER A 124 36.50 31.13 11.04
C SER A 124 35.19 31.95 11.14
N CYS A 125 34.98 32.83 10.17
CA CYS A 125 33.86 33.78 10.13
C CYS A 125 32.76 33.34 9.14
N GLY A 126 32.51 32.03 9.02
CA GLY A 126 31.55 31.42 8.10
C GLY A 126 31.94 29.99 7.80
N MET A 127 31.29 29.39 6.86
CA MET A 127 31.50 28.02 6.41
C MET A 127 31.37 27.90 4.88
N LEU A 128 32.38 27.29 4.23
CA LEU A 128 32.24 26.82 2.85
C LEU A 128 31.37 25.57 2.84
N CYS A 129 30.37 25.50 1.96
CA CYS A 129 29.39 24.42 1.99
C CYS A 129 29.59 23.38 0.89
N SER A 130 29.35 22.13 1.26
CA SER A 130 29.08 21.05 0.29
C SER A 130 27.64 21.15 -0.23
N GLY A 131 27.31 20.34 -1.23
CA GLY A 131 25.93 20.27 -1.70
C GLY A 131 24.95 19.71 -0.66
N THR A 132 25.39 18.77 0.19
CA THR A 132 24.54 18.15 1.21
C THR A 132 24.05 19.16 2.26
N GLU A 133 24.91 20.12 2.67
CA GLU A 133 24.50 21.21 3.58
C GLU A 133 23.49 22.19 2.94
N LEU A 134 23.32 22.13 1.62
CA LEU A 134 22.30 22.84 0.85
C LEU A 134 21.13 21.94 0.46
N GLY A 135 21.04 20.72 0.99
CA GLY A 135 19.97 19.76 0.70
C GLY A 135 20.06 19.10 -0.68
N LEU A 136 21.23 19.21 -1.34
CA LEU A 136 21.48 18.59 -2.64
C LEU A 136 22.09 17.18 -2.41
N THR A 137 21.68 16.21 -3.23
CA THR A 137 22.21 14.84 -3.19
C THR A 137 23.08 14.56 -4.42
N GLU A 138 24.07 13.69 -4.30
CA GLU A 138 24.96 13.32 -5.41
C GLU A 138 24.19 12.72 -6.60
N ASP A 139 23.15 11.93 -6.32
CA ASP A 139 22.35 11.28 -7.35
C ASP A 139 21.61 12.27 -8.25
N LEU A 140 21.19 13.42 -7.70
CA LEU A 140 20.43 14.43 -8.43
C LEU A 140 21.32 15.58 -8.93
N TYR A 141 22.39 15.87 -8.19
CA TYR A 141 23.33 16.93 -8.48
C TYR A 141 24.77 16.37 -8.45
N PRO A 142 25.28 15.83 -9.56
CA PRO A 142 26.66 15.34 -9.61
C PRO A 142 27.65 16.39 -9.15
N GLY A 143 28.53 16.03 -8.21
CA GLY A 143 29.47 16.95 -7.56
C GLY A 143 28.94 17.60 -6.27
N ALA A 144 27.71 17.30 -5.86
CA ALA A 144 27.12 17.75 -4.58
C ALA A 144 27.56 16.91 -3.39
N GLY A 145 28.27 15.78 -3.63
CA GLY A 145 28.64 14.81 -2.61
C GLY A 145 29.45 15.41 -1.44
N TYR A 146 29.46 14.70 -0.31
CA TYR A 146 30.06 15.15 0.94
C TYR A 146 31.60 15.25 0.93
N ASN A 147 32.26 14.61 -0.03
CA ASN A 147 33.73 14.55 -0.11
C ASN A 147 34.39 15.86 -0.56
N GLY A 148 33.62 16.94 -0.69
CA GLY A 148 34.13 18.22 -1.12
C GLY A 148 33.07 19.32 -1.06
N LEU A 149 33.51 20.51 -1.42
CA LEU A 149 32.68 21.68 -1.56
C LEU A 149 31.92 21.61 -2.90
N LEU A 150 30.69 22.14 -2.93
CA LEU A 150 29.99 22.34 -4.17
C LEU A 150 30.69 23.45 -5.00
N VAL A 151 31.17 23.11 -6.17
CA VAL A 151 31.84 24.06 -7.07
C VAL A 151 30.77 24.83 -7.86
N LEU A 152 30.79 26.14 -7.78
CA LEU A 152 29.90 27.03 -8.51
C LEU A 152 30.46 27.41 -9.87
N PRO A 153 29.60 27.80 -10.86
CA PRO A 153 30.05 28.27 -12.17
C PRO A 153 31.05 29.45 -12.06
N GLU A 154 31.99 29.52 -12.98
CA GLU A 154 32.99 30.60 -13.00
C GLU A 154 32.38 32.01 -13.21
N ASP A 155 31.21 32.08 -13.89
CA ASP A 155 30.46 33.30 -14.15
C ASP A 155 29.52 33.70 -13.00
N ALA A 156 29.40 32.90 -11.93
CA ALA A 156 28.56 33.22 -10.78
C ALA A 156 29.00 34.56 -10.14
N GLU A 157 28.03 35.44 -9.88
CA GLU A 157 28.28 36.79 -9.30
C GLU A 157 28.65 36.66 -7.81
N ILE A 158 29.82 37.22 -7.45
CA ILE A 158 30.32 37.15 -6.07
C ILE A 158 29.39 37.95 -5.15
N GLY A 159 29.02 37.35 -4.00
CA GLY A 159 28.10 37.95 -3.04
C GLY A 159 26.63 37.75 -3.35
N ALA A 160 26.29 37.25 -4.53
CA ALA A 160 24.91 36.89 -4.85
C ALA A 160 24.38 35.74 -3.97
N ASP A 161 23.08 35.75 -3.67
CA ASP A 161 22.43 34.61 -2.98
C ASP A 161 22.52 33.38 -3.86
N VAL A 162 22.90 32.23 -3.26
CA VAL A 162 23.04 30.97 -4.00
C VAL A 162 21.69 30.33 -4.35
N LYS A 163 20.58 30.69 -3.65
CA LYS A 163 19.27 30.07 -3.86
C LYS A 163 18.79 30.21 -5.32
N PRO A 164 18.74 31.41 -5.93
CA PRO A 164 18.33 31.52 -7.32
C PRO A 164 19.29 30.82 -8.29
N LEU A 165 20.58 30.85 -7.99
CA LEU A 165 21.61 30.20 -8.80
C LEU A 165 21.45 28.69 -8.83
N LEU A 166 21.10 28.09 -7.70
CA LEU A 166 20.88 26.66 -7.52
C LEU A 166 19.39 26.26 -7.64
N GLN A 167 18.49 27.22 -7.94
CA GLN A 167 17.03 27.06 -7.94
C GLN A 167 16.50 26.40 -6.64
N LEU A 168 17.03 26.84 -5.51
CA LEU A 168 16.60 26.46 -4.17
C LEU A 168 15.51 27.43 -3.63
N ASP A 169 14.82 28.12 -4.53
CA ASP A 169 13.75 29.07 -4.27
C ASP A 169 12.45 28.69 -5.04
N ASP A 170 12.35 27.44 -5.47
CA ASP A 170 11.18 26.94 -6.18
C ASP A 170 10.17 26.29 -5.21
N TRP A 171 8.98 26.09 -5.72
CA TRP A 171 7.91 25.34 -5.06
C TRP A 171 7.59 24.11 -5.87
N VAL A 172 7.52 22.94 -5.22
CA VAL A 172 7.22 21.67 -5.88
C VAL A 172 5.93 21.09 -5.32
N PHE A 173 5.03 20.71 -6.22
CA PHE A 173 3.81 19.96 -5.91
C PHE A 173 4.01 18.50 -6.28
N ASP A 174 3.71 17.57 -5.37
CA ASP A 174 3.58 16.16 -5.71
C ASP A 174 2.10 15.86 -5.97
N ILE A 175 1.77 15.64 -7.24
CA ILE A 175 0.39 15.47 -7.70
C ILE A 175 0.15 13.99 -8.01
N ALA A 176 -0.84 13.38 -7.35
CA ALA A 176 -1.33 12.05 -7.68
C ALA A 176 -2.16 12.10 -8.96
N ILE A 177 -1.66 11.47 -10.02
CA ILE A 177 -2.36 11.41 -11.31
C ILE A 177 -3.18 10.12 -11.39
N THR A 178 -4.49 10.27 -11.57
CA THR A 178 -5.43 9.15 -11.72
C THR A 178 -5.21 8.39 -13.03
N ALA A 179 -5.59 7.12 -13.07
CA ALA A 179 -5.33 6.25 -14.22
C ALA A 179 -6.07 6.67 -15.50
N ASN A 180 -7.14 7.44 -15.39
CA ASN A 180 -7.90 7.98 -16.53
C ASN A 180 -7.28 9.24 -17.13
N ARG A 181 -6.32 9.89 -16.45
CA ARG A 181 -5.70 11.13 -16.90
C ARG A 181 -4.19 10.98 -17.20
N PRO A 182 -3.79 10.01 -18.07
CA PRO A 182 -2.38 9.84 -18.43
C PRO A 182 -1.77 11.07 -19.12
N ASP A 183 -2.57 11.91 -19.76
CA ASP A 183 -2.18 13.19 -20.34
C ASP A 183 -1.56 14.17 -19.31
N CYS A 184 -1.93 14.04 -18.04
CA CYS A 184 -1.42 14.83 -16.94
C CYS A 184 -0.15 14.23 -16.28
N GLU A 185 0.36 13.08 -16.74
CA GLU A 185 1.67 12.55 -16.32
C GLU A 185 2.86 13.35 -16.92
N SER A 186 2.65 14.66 -17.14
CA SER A 186 3.62 15.58 -17.72
C SER A 186 3.43 17.01 -17.20
N ILE A 187 4.53 17.77 -17.19
CA ILE A 187 4.48 19.19 -16.83
C ILE A 187 3.55 19.96 -17.76
N PHE A 188 3.62 19.68 -19.07
CA PHE A 188 2.78 20.35 -20.07
C PHE A 188 1.29 19.94 -19.95
N GLY A 189 1.02 18.71 -19.58
CA GLY A 189 -0.34 18.25 -19.28
C GLY A 189 -0.95 18.98 -18.09
N ILE A 190 -0.21 19.08 -16.97
CA ILE A 190 -0.63 19.89 -15.82
C ILE A 190 -0.72 21.37 -16.16
N ALA A 191 0.18 21.89 -16.99
CA ALA A 191 0.09 23.29 -17.42
C ALA A 191 -1.20 23.60 -18.20
N ARG A 192 -1.68 22.66 -19.05
CA ARG A 192 -3.00 22.81 -19.70
C ARG A 192 -4.14 22.91 -18.69
N GLU A 193 -4.11 22.08 -17.67
CA GLU A 193 -5.11 22.11 -16.59
C GLU A 193 -5.03 23.39 -15.75
N VAL A 194 -3.82 23.80 -15.35
CA VAL A 194 -3.59 25.06 -14.62
C VAL A 194 -4.05 26.27 -15.45
N ALA A 195 -3.79 26.26 -16.76
CA ALA A 195 -4.27 27.31 -17.68
C ALA A 195 -5.81 27.40 -17.68
N ALA A 196 -6.49 26.23 -17.74
CA ALA A 196 -7.95 26.17 -17.68
C ALA A 196 -8.49 26.64 -16.31
N ILE A 197 -7.88 26.20 -15.22
CA ILE A 197 -8.23 26.59 -13.84
C ILE A 197 -8.10 28.08 -13.61
N LEU A 198 -7.02 28.70 -14.11
CA LEU A 198 -6.75 30.12 -13.97
C LEU A 198 -7.40 30.96 -15.07
N ASN A 199 -8.07 30.33 -16.04
CA ASN A 199 -8.61 30.97 -17.24
C ASN A 199 -7.56 31.84 -17.99
N LYS A 200 -6.38 31.26 -18.16
CA LYS A 200 -5.20 31.82 -18.85
C LYS A 200 -4.91 31.03 -20.12
N PRO A 201 -4.26 31.61 -21.14
CA PRO A 201 -3.75 30.85 -22.27
C PRO A 201 -2.56 29.96 -21.87
N VAL A 202 -2.45 28.77 -22.48
CA VAL A 202 -1.26 27.95 -22.39
C VAL A 202 -0.31 28.25 -23.55
N LYS A 203 0.99 28.37 -23.25
CA LYS A 203 2.05 28.54 -24.27
C LYS A 203 2.52 27.14 -24.69
N THR A 204 2.65 26.90 -25.97
CA THR A 204 3.21 25.63 -26.46
C THR A 204 4.74 25.64 -26.38
N PRO A 205 5.38 24.48 -26.09
CA PRO A 205 6.82 24.36 -26.20
C PRO A 205 7.32 24.68 -27.62
N ALA A 206 8.54 25.17 -27.74
CA ALA A 206 9.17 25.41 -29.04
C ALA A 206 9.46 24.06 -29.75
N LEU A 207 9.06 23.92 -31.01
CA LEU A 207 9.11 22.66 -31.76
C LEU A 207 9.84 22.84 -33.11
N ASP A 208 10.25 24.04 -33.46
CA ASP A 208 10.93 24.40 -34.71
C ASP A 208 12.39 23.96 -34.64
N TYR A 209 12.87 23.42 -35.73
CA TYR A 209 14.26 23.00 -35.93
C TYR A 209 14.64 23.12 -37.40
N THR A 210 15.95 23.16 -37.68
CA THR A 210 16.48 23.29 -39.04
C THR A 210 17.15 21.99 -39.47
N GLU A 211 16.71 21.44 -40.61
CA GLU A 211 17.35 20.27 -41.17
C GLU A 211 18.67 20.63 -41.88
N SER A 212 19.72 19.87 -41.59
CA SER A 212 21.07 20.10 -42.13
C SER A 212 21.23 19.69 -43.61
N GLY A 213 20.24 19.00 -44.18
CA GLY A 213 20.33 18.41 -45.52
C GLY A 213 21.18 17.14 -45.59
N VAL A 214 21.80 16.70 -44.52
CA VAL A 214 22.51 15.42 -44.42
C VAL A 214 21.48 14.28 -44.37
N THR A 215 21.74 13.20 -45.14
CA THR A 215 20.87 12.00 -45.17
C THR A 215 21.61 10.76 -44.71
N LYS A 216 20.88 9.81 -44.13
CA LYS A 216 21.34 8.43 -43.86
C LYS A 216 20.68 7.51 -44.89
N ASP A 217 21.36 7.27 -46.02
CA ASP A 217 20.82 6.53 -47.16
C ASP A 217 20.47 5.08 -46.77
N GLY A 218 19.30 4.63 -47.20
CA GLY A 218 18.82 3.26 -46.98
C GLY A 218 18.39 2.93 -45.54
N PHE A 219 18.26 3.91 -44.68
CA PHE A 219 17.70 3.67 -43.32
C PHE A 219 16.21 3.37 -43.42
N THR A 220 15.78 2.30 -42.74
CA THR A 220 14.39 1.84 -42.76
C THR A 220 13.85 1.54 -41.38
N VAL A 221 12.54 1.72 -41.22
CA VAL A 221 11.80 1.29 -40.03
C VAL A 221 10.65 0.40 -40.49
N THR A 222 10.51 -0.77 -39.85
CA THR A 222 9.38 -1.67 -40.08
C THR A 222 8.73 -2.02 -38.75
N VAL A 223 7.40 -2.12 -38.72
CA VAL A 223 6.61 -2.53 -37.58
C VAL A 223 5.83 -3.79 -37.96
N ASP A 224 6.31 -4.94 -37.49
CA ASP A 224 5.72 -6.25 -37.79
C ASP A 224 4.57 -6.58 -36.80
N ALA A 225 4.43 -5.80 -35.72
CA ALA A 225 3.38 -5.92 -34.71
C ALA A 225 2.59 -4.60 -34.57
N PRO A 226 1.81 -4.21 -35.60
CA PRO A 226 1.06 -2.94 -35.58
C PRO A 226 -0.02 -2.85 -34.49
N ASP A 227 -0.51 -3.96 -34.00
CA ASP A 227 -1.42 -4.05 -32.87
C ASP A 227 -0.76 -3.66 -31.54
N LEU A 228 0.57 -3.80 -31.43
CA LEU A 228 1.36 -3.47 -30.23
C LEU A 228 2.15 -2.16 -30.36
N CYS A 229 2.45 -1.74 -31.59
CA CYS A 229 3.12 -0.49 -31.90
C CYS A 229 2.41 0.23 -33.06
N PRO A 230 1.35 1.00 -32.81
CA PRO A 230 0.61 1.68 -33.87
C PRO A 230 1.38 2.83 -34.52
N ARG A 231 2.34 3.45 -33.83
CA ARG A 231 3.17 4.54 -34.34
C ARG A 231 4.60 4.41 -33.85
N TYR A 232 5.55 4.57 -34.75
CA TYR A 232 6.99 4.62 -34.45
C TYR A 232 7.65 5.69 -35.30
N ILE A 233 8.34 6.63 -34.69
CA ILE A 233 9.09 7.69 -35.33
C ILE A 233 10.57 7.51 -35.02
N ALA A 234 11.40 7.40 -36.04
CA ALA A 234 12.86 7.40 -35.93
C ALA A 234 13.43 8.62 -36.63
N HIS A 235 14.23 9.41 -35.94
CA HIS A 235 14.89 10.58 -36.51
C HIS A 235 16.41 10.50 -36.29
N TYR A 236 17.17 10.69 -37.37
CA TYR A 236 18.63 10.60 -37.35
C TYR A 236 19.24 11.97 -37.08
N VAL A 237 20.25 12.02 -36.20
CA VAL A 237 21.02 13.21 -35.84
C VAL A 237 22.49 12.91 -35.99
N THR A 238 23.22 13.79 -36.61
CA THR A 238 24.67 13.67 -36.90
C THR A 238 25.51 14.70 -36.15
N ASP A 239 26.83 14.58 -36.23
CA ASP A 239 27.77 15.48 -35.59
C ASP A 239 27.47 15.68 -34.09
N VAL A 240 27.03 14.62 -33.47
CA VAL A 240 26.67 14.65 -32.03
C VAL A 240 27.93 14.81 -31.20
N LYS A 241 27.81 15.66 -30.21
CA LYS A 241 28.85 15.91 -29.21
C LYS A 241 28.26 15.63 -27.82
N ILE A 242 28.64 14.50 -27.27
CA ILE A 242 28.24 14.15 -25.92
C ILE A 242 28.98 15.04 -24.93
N GLY A 243 28.27 15.55 -23.97
CA GLY A 243 28.78 16.44 -22.94
C GLY A 243 27.75 16.65 -21.83
N GLU A 244 28.06 17.54 -20.91
CA GLU A 244 27.16 17.91 -19.83
C GLU A 244 25.98 18.72 -20.34
N SER A 245 24.83 18.50 -19.75
CA SER A 245 23.62 19.32 -19.98
C SER A 245 23.78 20.69 -19.34
N PRO A 246 23.10 21.72 -19.89
CA PRO A 246 23.13 23.06 -19.29
C PRO A 246 22.49 23.05 -17.89
N ALA A 247 22.94 23.98 -17.06
CA ALA A 247 22.51 24.05 -15.64
C ALA A 247 20.99 24.09 -15.46
N TRP A 248 20.26 24.81 -16.34
CA TRP A 248 18.80 24.88 -16.25
C TRP A 248 18.11 23.52 -16.47
N MET A 249 18.63 22.68 -17.38
CA MET A 249 18.08 21.34 -17.66
C MET A 249 18.39 20.39 -16.49
N LYS A 250 19.63 20.36 -16.02
CA LYS A 250 20.06 19.57 -14.85
C LYS A 250 19.18 19.84 -13.64
N ARG A 251 18.89 21.12 -13.36
CA ARG A 251 18.07 21.51 -12.22
C ARG A 251 16.63 21.08 -12.34
N ARG A 252 16.02 21.25 -13.51
CA ARG A 252 14.64 20.81 -13.76
C ARG A 252 14.51 19.30 -13.60
N LEU A 253 15.46 18.56 -14.13
CA LEU A 253 15.50 17.11 -13.96
C LEU A 253 15.62 16.73 -12.47
N ALA A 254 16.52 17.40 -11.74
CA ALA A 254 16.69 17.17 -10.31
C ALA A 254 15.41 17.45 -9.50
N LEU A 255 14.71 18.56 -9.79
CA LEU A 255 13.43 18.91 -9.13
C LEU A 255 12.31 17.88 -9.38
N VAL A 256 12.41 17.11 -10.45
CA VAL A 256 11.45 16.01 -10.74
C VAL A 256 12.02 14.62 -10.46
N GLY A 257 13.15 14.56 -9.72
CA GLY A 257 13.75 13.31 -9.21
C GLY A 257 14.60 12.55 -10.23
N ILE A 258 15.16 13.22 -11.25
CA ILE A 258 16.05 12.60 -12.24
C ILE A 258 17.44 13.22 -12.17
N GLY A 259 18.46 12.38 -11.98
CA GLY A 259 19.86 12.79 -12.09
C GLY A 259 20.27 13.02 -13.56
N SER A 260 21.08 14.03 -13.79
CA SER A 260 21.67 14.31 -15.11
C SER A 260 22.74 13.29 -15.48
N ILE A 261 22.75 12.82 -16.71
CA ILE A 261 23.72 11.84 -17.23
C ILE A 261 24.56 12.48 -18.35
N SER A 262 23.93 12.84 -19.46
CA SER A 262 24.57 13.53 -20.56
C SER A 262 23.52 14.30 -21.36
N ASN A 263 23.93 15.29 -22.14
CA ASN A 263 23.04 16.16 -22.89
C ASN A 263 21.99 15.38 -23.75
N VAL A 264 22.38 14.33 -24.44
CA VAL A 264 21.48 13.54 -25.30
C VAL A 264 20.49 12.71 -24.45
N VAL A 265 20.98 12.06 -23.40
CA VAL A 265 20.15 11.26 -22.50
C VAL A 265 19.20 12.18 -21.70
N ASP A 266 19.71 13.31 -21.25
CA ASP A 266 18.92 14.29 -20.50
C ASP A 266 17.80 14.92 -21.35
N ILE A 267 18.02 15.10 -22.66
CA ILE A 267 16.95 15.52 -23.59
C ILE A 267 15.81 14.49 -23.55
N THR A 268 16.10 13.19 -23.60
CA THR A 268 15.05 12.17 -23.56
C THR A 268 14.31 12.15 -22.21
N ASN A 269 15.04 12.30 -21.10
CA ASN A 269 14.46 12.39 -19.77
C ASN A 269 13.67 13.69 -19.55
N TYR A 270 14.16 14.80 -20.10
CA TYR A 270 13.47 16.07 -20.05
C TYR A 270 12.11 16.02 -20.76
N ILE A 271 12.06 15.45 -21.95
CA ILE A 271 10.83 15.27 -22.73
C ILE A 271 9.87 14.31 -22.03
N LEU A 272 10.37 13.26 -21.42
CA LEU A 272 9.58 12.35 -20.62
C LEU A 272 8.80 13.08 -19.51
N LYS A 273 9.43 14.03 -18.85
CA LYS A 273 8.79 14.84 -17.79
C LYS A 273 8.01 16.02 -18.36
N GLU A 274 8.53 16.69 -19.41
CA GLU A 274 7.87 17.85 -20.03
C GLU A 274 6.56 17.45 -20.72
N LEU A 275 6.59 16.40 -21.56
CA LEU A 275 5.47 16.02 -22.45
C LEU A 275 4.81 14.67 -22.09
N GLY A 276 5.39 13.90 -21.18
CA GLY A 276 4.86 12.59 -20.80
C GLY A 276 5.20 11.46 -21.80
N GLN A 277 5.92 11.77 -22.88
CA GLN A 277 6.32 10.82 -23.91
C GLN A 277 7.68 10.22 -23.58
N PRO A 278 7.77 8.92 -23.30
CA PRO A 278 9.07 8.26 -23.22
C PRO A 278 9.75 8.25 -24.59
N MET A 279 11.03 8.60 -24.57
CA MET A 279 11.89 8.56 -25.77
C MET A 279 13.13 7.72 -25.48
N HIS A 280 13.75 7.22 -26.56
CA HIS A 280 15.04 6.56 -26.49
C HIS A 280 15.97 7.12 -27.55
N ALA A 281 17.27 7.06 -27.28
CA ALA A 281 18.31 7.41 -28.25
C ALA A 281 19.25 6.23 -28.41
N PHE A 282 19.38 5.74 -29.64
CA PHE A 282 20.33 4.68 -30.00
C PHE A 282 21.60 5.29 -30.57
N ASP A 283 22.76 4.81 -30.19
CA ASP A 283 24.00 5.07 -30.90
C ASP A 283 23.90 4.43 -32.30
N SER A 284 23.89 5.26 -33.32
CA SER A 284 23.69 4.82 -34.70
C SER A 284 24.78 3.86 -35.20
N SER A 285 25.99 3.88 -34.58
CA SER A 285 27.10 3.00 -34.94
C SER A 285 26.89 1.54 -34.57
N TYR A 286 26.02 1.30 -33.55
CA TYR A 286 25.68 -0.05 -33.07
C TYR A 286 24.41 -0.62 -33.70
N ILE A 287 23.72 0.14 -34.58
CA ILE A 287 22.51 -0.34 -35.30
C ILE A 287 22.94 -1.05 -36.57
N GLU A 288 23.00 -2.38 -36.51
CA GLU A 288 23.39 -3.21 -37.66
C GLU A 288 22.30 -3.29 -38.74
N GLY A 289 22.71 -3.41 -39.97
CA GLY A 289 21.77 -3.51 -41.12
C GLY A 289 21.07 -2.21 -41.48
N ASN A 290 21.41 -1.08 -40.86
CA ASN A 290 20.83 0.26 -41.10
C ASN A 290 19.29 0.25 -41.07
N ALA A 291 18.71 -0.52 -40.13
CA ALA A 291 17.27 -0.73 -40.01
C ALA A 291 16.83 -0.85 -38.55
N ILE A 292 15.59 -0.46 -38.27
CA ILE A 292 14.88 -0.73 -37.03
C ILE A 292 13.67 -1.62 -37.36
N HIS A 293 13.51 -2.70 -36.61
CA HIS A 293 12.41 -3.64 -36.70
C HIS A 293 11.69 -3.76 -35.37
N VAL A 294 10.44 -3.32 -35.28
CA VAL A 294 9.60 -3.47 -34.08
C VAL A 294 8.75 -4.72 -34.27
N ARG A 295 9.04 -5.74 -33.49
CA ARG A 295 8.41 -7.06 -33.62
C ARG A 295 8.19 -7.73 -32.26
N ARG A 296 7.41 -8.79 -32.25
CA ARG A 296 7.38 -9.71 -31.11
C ARG A 296 8.71 -10.44 -30.98
N ALA A 297 9.14 -10.68 -29.75
CA ALA A 297 10.32 -11.48 -29.49
C ALA A 297 10.12 -12.94 -29.96
N HIS A 298 11.20 -13.61 -30.27
CA HIS A 298 11.20 -15.04 -30.50
C HIS A 298 11.24 -15.78 -29.15
N ASP A 299 10.76 -17.03 -29.14
CA ASP A 299 10.84 -17.86 -27.92
C ASP A 299 12.30 -18.04 -27.50
N LYS A 300 12.58 -17.77 -26.22
CA LYS A 300 13.92 -17.81 -25.60
C LYS A 300 14.92 -16.82 -26.17
N GLU A 301 14.47 -15.80 -26.85
CA GLU A 301 15.33 -14.70 -27.30
C GLU A 301 15.89 -13.96 -26.08
N LYS A 302 17.17 -13.58 -26.13
CA LYS A 302 17.84 -12.94 -24.99
C LYS A 302 18.18 -11.50 -25.27
N ILE A 303 18.08 -10.66 -24.25
CA ILE A 303 18.54 -9.27 -24.25
C ILE A 303 19.18 -8.94 -22.91
N VAL A 304 20.24 -8.12 -22.94
CA VAL A 304 20.80 -7.48 -21.76
C VAL A 304 20.43 -6.00 -21.79
N THR A 305 19.78 -5.53 -20.74
CA THR A 305 19.28 -4.16 -20.64
C THR A 305 20.33 -3.21 -20.05
N LEU A 306 20.08 -1.88 -20.10
CA LEU A 306 20.99 -0.84 -19.62
C LEU A 306 21.37 -0.97 -18.12
N ASP A 307 20.52 -1.62 -17.31
CA ASP A 307 20.80 -1.96 -15.91
C ASP A 307 21.51 -3.30 -15.74
N GLU A 308 22.17 -3.81 -16.80
CA GLU A 308 22.99 -5.03 -16.86
C GLU A 308 22.25 -6.33 -16.53
N LYS A 309 20.91 -6.34 -16.58
CA LYS A 309 20.11 -7.54 -16.37
C LYS A 309 19.88 -8.30 -17.66
N GLU A 310 20.05 -9.62 -17.63
CA GLU A 310 19.72 -10.52 -18.73
C GLU A 310 18.30 -11.04 -18.61
N PHE A 311 17.52 -10.94 -19.71
CA PHE A 311 16.17 -11.46 -19.79
C PHE A 311 16.04 -12.48 -20.89
N GLU A 312 15.31 -13.57 -20.62
CA GLU A 312 14.84 -14.53 -21.62
C GLU A 312 13.40 -14.18 -21.98
N LEU A 313 13.15 -13.94 -23.25
CA LEU A 313 11.90 -13.38 -23.78
C LEU A 313 11.04 -14.47 -24.43
N ASN A 314 9.79 -14.10 -24.70
CA ASN A 314 8.85 -14.93 -25.46
C ASN A 314 7.97 -14.05 -26.36
N GLU A 315 7.10 -14.66 -27.16
CA GLU A 315 6.25 -13.99 -28.14
C GLU A 315 5.28 -12.92 -27.58
N ASN A 316 5.08 -12.87 -26.26
CA ASN A 316 4.27 -11.83 -25.62
C ASN A 316 5.07 -10.53 -25.38
N ASN A 317 6.38 -10.57 -25.49
CA ASN A 317 7.23 -9.42 -25.33
C ASN A 317 7.45 -8.69 -26.67
N LEU A 318 7.34 -7.37 -26.66
CA LEU A 318 7.65 -6.54 -27.80
C LEU A 318 9.12 -6.08 -27.71
N VAL A 319 9.84 -6.22 -28.79
CA VAL A 319 11.24 -5.80 -28.89
C VAL A 319 11.46 -4.85 -30.05
N ILE A 320 12.41 -3.95 -29.87
CA ILE A 320 12.98 -3.15 -30.95
C ILE A 320 14.29 -3.82 -31.33
N CYS A 321 14.43 -4.16 -32.60
CA CYS A 321 15.59 -4.84 -33.15
C CYS A 321 16.28 -3.93 -34.18
N ASP A 322 17.57 -4.12 -34.32
CA ASP A 322 18.27 -3.71 -35.55
C ASP A 322 18.09 -4.78 -36.66
N GLY A 323 18.92 -4.77 -37.69
CA GLY A 323 18.86 -5.78 -38.77
C GLY A 323 19.24 -7.20 -38.35
N VAL A 324 19.72 -7.42 -37.12
CA VAL A 324 20.32 -8.69 -36.65
C VAL A 324 19.78 -9.12 -35.27
N LYS A 325 19.68 -8.22 -34.29
CA LYS A 325 19.46 -8.53 -32.88
C LYS A 325 18.51 -7.53 -32.19
N PRO A 326 17.91 -7.89 -31.01
CA PRO A 326 17.17 -6.95 -30.19
C PRO A 326 18.13 -5.90 -29.59
N VAL A 327 17.70 -4.62 -29.64
CA VAL A 327 18.41 -3.46 -29.10
C VAL A 327 17.62 -2.74 -27.99
N ALA A 328 16.35 -3.07 -27.81
CA ALA A 328 15.57 -2.61 -26.66
C ALA A 328 14.37 -3.52 -26.38
N LEU A 329 13.97 -3.56 -25.09
CA LEU A 329 12.63 -3.97 -24.70
C LEU A 329 11.69 -2.79 -24.92
N ALA A 330 10.82 -2.88 -25.92
CA ALA A 330 9.96 -1.78 -26.33
C ALA A 330 9.15 -1.19 -25.16
N GLY A 331 9.32 0.11 -24.94
CA GLY A 331 8.63 0.86 -23.89
C GLY A 331 8.99 0.50 -22.44
N ILE A 332 9.98 -0.36 -22.23
CA ILE A 332 10.39 -0.80 -20.88
C ILE A 332 11.82 -0.35 -20.61
N MET A 333 12.82 -0.82 -21.38
CA MET A 333 14.22 -0.51 -21.12
C MET A 333 15.06 -0.67 -22.38
N GLY A 334 16.00 0.26 -22.62
CA GLY A 334 16.98 0.15 -23.67
C GLY A 334 17.96 -1.02 -23.48
N GLY A 335 18.52 -1.51 -24.57
CA GLY A 335 19.57 -2.54 -24.53
C GLY A 335 20.94 -1.94 -24.31
N LEU A 336 21.77 -2.64 -23.53
CA LEU A 336 23.17 -2.26 -23.25
C LEU A 336 24.01 -2.20 -24.54
N ASN A 337 23.61 -2.96 -25.55
CA ASN A 337 24.32 -3.08 -26.83
C ASN A 337 24.13 -1.92 -27.81
N SER A 338 23.35 -0.91 -27.45
CA SER A 338 23.07 0.28 -28.28
C SER A 338 23.05 1.59 -27.48
N GLU A 339 23.66 1.59 -26.29
CA GLU A 339 23.72 2.74 -25.39
C GLU A 339 24.51 3.92 -25.97
N ILE A 340 24.16 5.12 -25.51
CA ILE A 340 24.92 6.34 -25.80
C ILE A 340 26.20 6.36 -24.96
N ARG A 341 27.34 6.64 -25.58
CA ARG A 341 28.67 6.70 -24.96
C ARG A 341 29.32 8.04 -25.27
N ASP A 342 30.37 8.38 -24.54
CA ASP A 342 31.15 9.62 -24.78
C ASP A 342 31.70 9.72 -26.22
N THR A 343 31.83 8.58 -26.90
CA THR A 343 32.33 8.49 -28.28
C THR A 343 31.23 8.48 -29.34
N THR A 344 29.96 8.64 -28.94
CA THR A 344 28.84 8.64 -29.89
C THR A 344 28.84 9.88 -30.76
N GLU A 345 28.93 9.72 -32.10
CA GLU A 345 28.95 10.78 -33.08
C GLU A 345 27.61 10.96 -33.82
N ALA A 346 26.74 9.97 -33.79
CA ALA A 346 25.42 10.04 -34.39
C ALA A 346 24.39 9.19 -33.64
N VAL A 347 23.18 9.71 -33.52
CA VAL A 347 22.09 9.05 -32.80
C VAL A 347 20.83 8.86 -33.67
N ILE A 348 20.03 7.84 -33.32
CA ILE A 348 18.69 7.66 -33.82
C ILE A 348 17.75 7.87 -32.62
N PHE A 349 16.99 8.97 -32.66
CA PHE A 349 15.93 9.18 -31.67
C PHE A 349 14.72 8.33 -32.00
N GLU A 350 14.18 7.68 -31.00
CA GLU A 350 12.92 6.96 -31.02
C GLU A 350 11.84 7.77 -30.31
N SER A 351 10.69 7.93 -30.94
CA SER A 351 9.46 8.35 -30.29
C SER A 351 8.32 7.46 -30.79
N ALA A 352 7.73 6.68 -29.90
CA ALA A 352 6.78 5.65 -30.30
C ALA A 352 5.58 5.56 -29.35
N LYS A 353 4.47 5.01 -29.86
CA LYS A 353 3.35 4.57 -29.05
C LYS A 353 3.36 3.05 -28.96
N PHE A 354 3.26 2.51 -27.75
CA PHE A 354 3.14 1.07 -27.51
C PHE A 354 1.83 0.75 -26.81
N ALA A 355 1.30 -0.45 -27.05
CA ALA A 355 0.06 -0.92 -26.49
C ALA A 355 0.16 -1.08 -24.96
N ARG A 356 -0.64 -0.30 -24.24
CA ARG A 356 -0.72 -0.20 -22.79
C ARG A 356 -0.74 -1.55 -22.07
N ASP A 357 -1.63 -2.46 -22.52
CA ASP A 357 -1.78 -3.77 -21.89
C ASP A 357 -0.58 -4.70 -22.10
N ASN A 358 0.09 -4.59 -23.25
CA ASN A 358 1.28 -5.37 -23.53
C ASN A 358 2.44 -4.93 -22.65
N ILE A 359 2.72 -3.62 -22.56
CA ILE A 359 3.81 -3.10 -21.73
C ILE A 359 3.56 -3.45 -20.25
N ARG A 360 2.34 -3.26 -19.76
CA ARG A 360 1.98 -3.62 -18.39
C ARG A 360 2.20 -5.10 -18.06
N LYS A 361 1.78 -6.00 -18.96
CA LYS A 361 1.95 -7.45 -18.80
C LYS A 361 3.43 -7.85 -18.88
N SER A 362 4.16 -7.32 -19.88
CA SER A 362 5.59 -7.62 -20.08
C SER A 362 6.44 -7.12 -18.91
N SER A 363 6.25 -5.86 -18.47
CA SER A 363 6.95 -5.27 -17.32
C SER A 363 6.74 -6.11 -16.06
N ARG A 364 5.49 -6.53 -15.80
CA ARG A 364 5.17 -7.37 -14.63
C ARG A 364 5.78 -8.78 -14.74
N ALA A 365 5.68 -9.40 -15.91
CA ALA A 365 6.19 -10.76 -16.12
C ALA A 365 7.71 -10.84 -16.01
N LEU A 366 8.42 -9.81 -16.51
CA LEU A 366 9.87 -9.70 -16.41
C LEU A 366 10.37 -9.14 -15.07
N GLY A 367 9.46 -8.63 -14.23
CA GLY A 367 9.84 -7.93 -12.99
C GLY A 367 10.67 -6.66 -13.23
N GLN A 368 10.54 -6.05 -14.43
CA GLN A 368 11.27 -4.87 -14.85
C GLN A 368 10.34 -3.66 -14.94
N SER A 369 10.57 -2.66 -14.11
CA SER A 369 9.81 -1.41 -14.09
C SER A 369 10.74 -0.21 -14.35
N SER A 370 10.26 0.75 -15.09
CA SER A 370 10.93 2.03 -15.36
C SER A 370 9.89 3.15 -15.45
N ASP A 371 10.33 4.41 -15.41
CA ASP A 371 9.47 5.59 -15.67
C ASP A 371 8.76 5.48 -17.04
N SER A 372 9.44 4.94 -18.03
CA SER A 372 8.89 4.68 -19.37
C SER A 372 7.76 3.65 -19.30
N SER A 373 8.01 2.47 -18.71
CA SER A 373 7.01 1.40 -18.63
C SER A 373 5.78 1.81 -17.81
N GLN A 374 5.94 2.62 -16.79
CA GLN A 374 4.83 3.15 -15.99
C GLN A 374 3.93 4.09 -16.81
N ARG A 375 4.52 4.96 -17.64
CA ARG A 375 3.74 5.85 -18.53
C ARG A 375 3.01 5.08 -19.60
N TYR A 376 3.67 4.17 -20.29
CA TYR A 376 3.00 3.32 -21.30
C TYR A 376 1.92 2.44 -20.68
N ALA A 377 2.12 1.93 -19.46
CA ALA A 377 1.12 1.14 -18.74
C ALA A 377 -0.13 1.95 -18.34
N LYS A 378 -0.02 3.27 -18.16
CA LYS A 378 -1.15 4.18 -17.96
C LYS A 378 -1.76 4.65 -19.28
N GLY A 379 -0.93 4.87 -20.28
CA GLY A 379 -1.30 5.33 -21.64
C GLY A 379 -0.43 6.49 -22.08
N VAL A 380 -0.03 6.45 -23.33
CA VAL A 380 0.64 7.57 -24.02
C VAL A 380 -0.09 7.78 -25.35
N ASP A 381 -0.50 9.00 -25.61
CA ASP A 381 -1.24 9.34 -26.83
C ASP A 381 -0.33 9.50 -28.07
N GLU A 382 -0.92 9.43 -29.26
CA GLU A 382 -0.16 9.56 -30.49
C GLU A 382 0.23 11.01 -30.83
N TYR A 383 -0.47 11.99 -30.27
CA TYR A 383 -0.13 13.39 -30.44
C TYR A 383 1.17 13.72 -29.72
N ALA A 384 1.36 13.24 -28.50
CA ALA A 384 2.59 13.41 -27.73
C ALA A 384 3.80 12.81 -28.47
N THR A 385 3.63 11.66 -29.15
CA THR A 385 4.70 11.01 -29.93
C THR A 385 5.29 11.94 -31.00
N VAL A 386 4.44 12.64 -31.76
CA VAL A 386 4.88 13.57 -32.80
C VAL A 386 5.50 14.83 -32.21
N MET A 387 4.88 15.36 -31.16
CA MET A 387 5.33 16.54 -30.45
C MET A 387 6.71 16.35 -29.80
N ALA A 388 6.89 15.21 -29.14
CA ALA A 388 8.15 14.84 -28.49
C ALA A 388 9.32 14.69 -29.45
N SER A 389 9.08 14.05 -30.60
CA SER A 389 10.10 13.94 -31.65
C SER A 389 10.59 15.33 -32.09
N LYS A 390 9.68 16.26 -32.40
CA LYS A 390 10.03 17.64 -32.78
C LYS A 390 10.73 18.39 -31.63
N ARG A 391 10.28 18.22 -30.40
CA ARG A 391 10.89 18.86 -29.23
C ARG A 391 12.32 18.42 -28.99
N ALA A 392 12.60 17.11 -29.18
CA ALA A 392 13.95 16.58 -29.07
C ALA A 392 14.90 17.23 -30.07
N LEU A 393 14.45 17.38 -31.32
CA LEU A 393 15.24 17.98 -32.39
C LEU A 393 15.47 19.49 -32.14
N HIS A 394 14.45 20.19 -31.66
CA HIS A 394 14.62 21.58 -31.22
C HIS A 394 15.70 21.70 -30.14
N LEU A 395 15.65 20.85 -29.10
CA LEU A 395 16.62 20.87 -28.02
C LEU A 395 18.05 20.51 -28.49
N ILE A 396 18.20 19.57 -29.44
CA ILE A 396 19.51 19.29 -30.06
C ILE A 396 20.10 20.54 -30.71
N GLU A 397 19.28 21.32 -31.44
CA GLU A 397 19.70 22.55 -32.10
C GLU A 397 19.96 23.67 -31.07
N GLU A 398 19.07 23.87 -30.10
CA GLU A 398 19.21 24.85 -29.02
C GLU A 398 20.49 24.64 -28.19
N LEU A 399 20.79 23.40 -27.86
CA LEU A 399 21.99 23.05 -27.11
C LEU A 399 23.26 23.00 -27.99
N GLY A 400 23.11 23.04 -29.31
CA GLY A 400 24.23 22.94 -30.24
C GLY A 400 25.00 21.63 -30.16
N CYS A 401 24.35 20.56 -29.68
CA CYS A 401 24.97 19.26 -29.40
C CYS A 401 24.88 18.27 -30.57
N GLY A 402 24.30 18.65 -31.70
CA GLY A 402 24.21 17.82 -32.90
C GLY A 402 23.59 18.59 -34.08
N LYS A 403 23.52 17.93 -35.23
CA LYS A 403 22.85 18.44 -36.47
C LYS A 403 21.70 17.53 -36.85
N VAL A 404 20.52 18.10 -36.95
CA VAL A 404 19.32 17.37 -37.35
C VAL A 404 19.43 16.96 -38.81
N SER A 405 19.35 15.65 -39.08
CA SER A 405 19.35 15.11 -40.44
C SER A 405 18.00 15.32 -41.11
N SER A 406 17.98 15.33 -42.47
CA SER A 406 16.74 15.25 -43.25
C SER A 406 16.18 13.82 -43.32
N THR A 407 16.86 12.84 -42.66
CA THR A 407 16.36 11.47 -42.60
C THR A 407 15.51 11.27 -41.38
N HIS A 408 14.22 11.14 -41.59
CA HIS A 408 13.30 10.62 -40.61
C HIS A 408 12.38 9.57 -41.24
N VAL A 409 12.00 8.57 -40.49
CA VAL A 409 11.07 7.53 -40.91
C VAL A 409 9.95 7.42 -39.88
N GLU A 410 8.73 7.55 -40.37
CA GLU A 410 7.54 7.32 -39.56
C GLU A 410 6.79 6.08 -40.07
N ALA A 411 6.63 5.10 -39.21
CA ALA A 411 5.72 3.99 -39.39
C ALA A 411 4.43 4.28 -38.65
N ASN A 412 3.33 4.51 -39.36
CA ASN A 412 2.00 4.76 -38.77
C ASN A 412 1.01 3.75 -39.36
N THR A 413 0.30 3.05 -38.50
CA THR A 413 -0.64 1.98 -38.89
C THR A 413 -2.09 2.45 -38.98
N GLY A 414 -2.32 3.77 -39.00
CA GLY A 414 -3.60 4.34 -39.37
C GLY A 414 -4.35 5.10 -38.30
N ASN A 415 -3.77 5.27 -37.10
CA ASN A 415 -4.39 6.12 -36.07
C ASN A 415 -4.17 7.61 -36.39
N SER A 416 -5.22 8.41 -36.21
CA SER A 416 -5.17 9.85 -36.41
C SER A 416 -4.71 10.55 -35.12
N ILE A 417 -3.97 11.65 -35.27
CA ILE A 417 -3.69 12.62 -34.21
C ILE A 417 -4.70 13.75 -34.18
N GLU A 418 -5.67 13.74 -35.09
CA GLU A 418 -6.72 14.76 -35.19
C GLU A 418 -7.77 14.54 -34.11
N PRO A 419 -8.39 15.61 -33.64
CA PRO A 419 -9.49 15.54 -32.68
C PRO A 419 -10.65 14.69 -33.20
N THR A 420 -11.32 13.96 -32.32
CA THR A 420 -12.51 13.15 -32.63
C THR A 420 -13.79 13.87 -32.23
N GLU A 421 -14.83 13.76 -33.06
CA GLU A 421 -16.13 14.37 -32.77
C GLU A 421 -16.91 13.54 -31.75
N MET A 422 -17.42 14.19 -30.69
CA MET A 422 -18.35 13.59 -29.73
C MET A 422 -19.61 14.44 -29.60
N LYS A 423 -20.78 13.76 -29.52
CA LYS A 423 -22.09 14.40 -29.39
C LYS A 423 -22.75 14.07 -28.06
N ALA A 424 -23.36 15.06 -27.45
CA ALA A 424 -24.08 14.94 -26.19
C ALA A 424 -25.34 15.84 -26.17
N SER A 425 -26.09 15.79 -25.09
CA SER A 425 -27.21 16.71 -24.79
C SER A 425 -26.90 17.46 -23.50
N ILE A 426 -27.08 18.78 -23.48
CA ILE A 426 -26.92 19.63 -22.29
C ILE A 426 -27.79 19.11 -21.14
N LYS A 427 -29.04 18.72 -21.44
CA LYS A 427 -29.97 18.16 -20.44
C LYS A 427 -29.46 16.84 -19.87
N LYS A 428 -28.81 15.97 -20.69
CA LYS A 428 -28.22 14.73 -20.18
C LYS A 428 -27.03 15.01 -19.28
N VAL A 429 -26.16 15.95 -19.67
CA VAL A 429 -25.02 16.40 -18.84
C VAL A 429 -25.54 16.90 -17.48
N ASN A 430 -26.45 17.86 -17.47
CA ASN A 430 -27.04 18.39 -16.26
C ASN A 430 -27.80 17.32 -15.45
N GLY A 431 -28.45 16.38 -16.13
CA GLY A 431 -29.13 15.25 -15.49
C GLY A 431 -28.21 14.32 -14.72
N VAL A 432 -26.98 14.09 -15.21
CA VAL A 432 -25.94 13.34 -14.47
C VAL A 432 -25.46 14.13 -13.26
N LEU A 433 -25.23 15.46 -13.44
CA LEU A 433 -24.75 16.32 -12.37
C LEU A 433 -25.78 16.55 -11.25
N GLY A 434 -27.07 16.40 -11.56
CA GLY A 434 -28.15 16.69 -10.63
C GLY A 434 -28.33 18.18 -10.30
N ILE A 435 -27.66 19.05 -11.06
CA ILE A 435 -27.75 20.50 -10.99
C ILE A 435 -27.88 21.09 -12.40
N GLU A 436 -28.41 22.34 -12.51
CA GLU A 436 -28.51 23.07 -13.76
C GLU A 436 -27.30 24.00 -13.91
N VAL A 437 -26.27 23.55 -14.65
CA VAL A 437 -25.13 24.40 -15.04
C VAL A 437 -25.55 25.23 -16.25
N PRO A 438 -25.41 26.57 -16.22
CA PRO A 438 -25.74 27.45 -17.36
C PRO A 438 -24.97 27.02 -18.61
N THR A 439 -25.62 27.01 -19.77
CA THR A 439 -25.03 26.66 -21.07
C THR A 439 -23.77 27.48 -21.37
N ALA A 440 -23.77 28.79 -21.02
CA ALA A 440 -22.59 29.63 -21.22
C ALA A 440 -21.37 29.21 -20.39
N ASP A 441 -21.60 28.68 -19.17
CA ASP A 441 -20.50 28.11 -18.34
C ASP A 441 -20.01 26.81 -18.89
N ILE A 442 -20.90 25.91 -19.35
CA ILE A 442 -20.52 24.66 -20.04
C ILE A 442 -19.64 24.99 -21.24
N GLU A 443 -20.08 25.94 -22.08
CA GLU A 443 -19.29 26.36 -23.26
C GLU A 443 -17.93 26.93 -22.88
N ARG A 444 -17.87 27.80 -21.89
CA ARG A 444 -16.63 28.40 -21.38
C ARG A 444 -15.67 27.34 -20.86
N ILE A 445 -16.15 26.44 -20.04
CA ILE A 445 -15.37 25.33 -19.44
C ILE A 445 -14.78 24.44 -20.54
N LEU A 446 -15.63 23.96 -21.44
CA LEU A 446 -15.17 23.07 -22.52
C LEU A 446 -14.18 23.76 -23.45
N LYS A 447 -14.35 25.07 -23.71
CA LYS A 447 -13.34 25.87 -24.46
C LYS A 447 -12.00 25.96 -23.74
N SER A 448 -12.00 26.20 -22.41
CA SER A 448 -10.76 26.29 -21.62
C SER A 448 -9.98 24.95 -21.61
N LEU A 449 -10.69 23.83 -21.77
CA LEU A 449 -10.14 22.48 -21.86
C LEU A 449 -9.84 22.02 -23.30
N ASN A 450 -9.91 22.91 -24.29
CA ASN A 450 -9.65 22.67 -25.71
C ASN A 450 -10.62 21.73 -26.42
N PHE A 451 -11.83 21.52 -25.92
CA PHE A 451 -12.82 20.66 -26.55
C PHE A 451 -13.60 21.30 -27.72
N GLN A 452 -13.42 22.57 -28.02
CA GLN A 452 -14.06 23.30 -29.10
C GLN A 452 -15.58 23.04 -29.23
N PRO A 453 -16.41 23.40 -28.23
CA PRO A 453 -17.83 23.11 -28.22
C PRO A 453 -18.61 23.89 -29.27
N VAL A 454 -19.58 23.22 -29.91
CA VAL A 454 -20.63 23.82 -30.74
C VAL A 454 -21.99 23.45 -30.13
N ILE A 455 -22.77 24.46 -29.72
CA ILE A 455 -24.03 24.25 -29.02
C ILE A 455 -25.20 24.77 -29.88
N ASN A 456 -26.19 23.90 -30.14
CA ASN A 456 -27.41 24.21 -30.86
C ASN A 456 -28.62 23.78 -30.01
N GLY A 457 -29.13 24.69 -29.18
CA GLY A 457 -30.21 24.37 -28.25
C GLY A 457 -29.77 23.36 -27.19
N ASP A 458 -30.31 22.12 -27.26
CA ASP A 458 -29.93 21.02 -26.36
C ASP A 458 -28.76 20.18 -26.88
N GLU A 459 -28.44 20.29 -28.19
CA GLU A 459 -27.37 19.53 -28.81
C GLU A 459 -26.01 20.17 -28.53
N LEU A 460 -25.08 19.38 -28.00
CA LEU A 460 -23.69 19.71 -27.78
C LEU A 460 -22.81 18.83 -28.65
N THR A 461 -21.99 19.43 -29.48
CA THR A 461 -20.92 18.75 -30.22
C THR A 461 -19.58 19.28 -29.75
N ILE A 462 -18.64 18.40 -29.42
CA ILE A 462 -17.28 18.75 -29.04
C ILE A 462 -16.26 18.06 -29.93
N GLN A 463 -15.07 18.64 -30.04
CA GLN A 463 -13.89 18.02 -30.65
C GLN A 463 -12.97 17.58 -29.51
N VAL A 464 -12.87 16.28 -29.31
CA VAL A 464 -12.03 15.67 -28.25
C VAL A 464 -10.58 15.63 -28.75
N PRO A 465 -9.64 16.33 -28.08
CA PRO A 465 -8.22 16.26 -28.46
C PRO A 465 -7.66 14.85 -28.32
N ALA A 466 -6.72 14.46 -29.16
CA ALA A 466 -6.14 13.10 -29.20
C ALA A 466 -5.47 12.68 -27.87
N TYR A 467 -5.02 13.63 -27.04
CA TYR A 467 -4.45 13.35 -25.73
C TYR A 467 -5.48 13.03 -24.64
N ARG A 468 -6.80 13.21 -24.89
CA ARG A 468 -7.89 12.87 -23.98
C ARG A 468 -8.49 11.52 -24.36
N GLU A 469 -7.71 10.44 -24.18
CA GLU A 469 -8.14 9.05 -24.46
C GLU A 469 -9.24 8.56 -23.48
N ASP A 470 -9.49 9.28 -22.39
CA ASP A 470 -10.49 9.00 -21.35
C ASP A 470 -11.92 9.40 -21.74
N MET A 471 -12.07 10.24 -22.77
CA MET A 471 -13.36 10.78 -23.17
C MET A 471 -14.12 9.79 -24.07
N GLU A 472 -15.04 9.02 -23.53
CA GLU A 472 -15.80 7.98 -24.25
C GLU A 472 -17.28 8.35 -24.46
N SER A 473 -17.88 9.10 -23.51
CA SER A 473 -19.32 9.36 -23.50
C SER A 473 -19.69 10.63 -22.75
N TYR A 474 -21.00 10.97 -22.74
CA TYR A 474 -21.48 12.19 -22.10
C TYR A 474 -21.28 12.30 -20.58
N PRO A 475 -21.17 11.22 -19.79
CA PRO A 475 -20.75 11.32 -18.38
C PRO A 475 -19.37 11.92 -18.21
N ASP A 476 -18.44 11.63 -19.14
CA ASP A 476 -17.08 12.18 -19.09
C ASP A 476 -17.11 13.68 -19.33
N ILE A 477 -18.02 14.17 -20.21
CA ILE A 477 -18.27 15.61 -20.39
C ILE A 477 -18.83 16.20 -19.10
N ALA A 478 -19.75 15.49 -18.42
CA ALA A 478 -20.32 15.96 -17.16
C ALA A 478 -19.23 16.07 -16.06
N GLU A 479 -18.30 15.10 -15.99
CA GLU A 479 -17.14 15.15 -15.10
C GLU A 479 -16.29 16.41 -15.36
N GLU A 480 -15.94 16.68 -16.61
CA GLU A 480 -15.17 17.86 -16.98
C GLU A 480 -15.88 19.16 -16.60
N VAL A 481 -17.19 19.20 -16.80
CA VAL A 481 -18.00 20.39 -16.44
C VAL A 481 -18.01 20.59 -14.93
N ILE A 482 -18.31 19.58 -14.13
CA ILE A 482 -18.47 19.76 -12.68
C ILE A 482 -17.16 20.05 -11.97
N ARG A 483 -16.06 19.40 -12.36
CA ARG A 483 -14.75 19.63 -11.72
C ARG A 483 -14.27 21.07 -11.93
N MET A 484 -14.59 21.67 -13.08
CA MET A 484 -14.23 23.08 -13.39
C MET A 484 -15.29 24.09 -12.94
N TYR A 485 -16.55 23.68 -12.84
CA TYR A 485 -17.63 24.54 -12.32
C TYR A 485 -17.57 24.65 -10.81
N GLY A 486 -17.20 23.56 -10.13
CA GLY A 486 -17.02 23.44 -8.69
C GLY A 486 -18.05 22.53 -8.02
N TYR A 487 -17.56 21.57 -7.24
CA TYR A 487 -18.39 20.64 -6.48
C TYR A 487 -19.22 21.33 -5.39
N ASP A 488 -18.82 22.52 -4.95
CA ASP A 488 -19.55 23.31 -3.94
C ASP A 488 -20.95 23.74 -4.41
N HIS A 489 -21.19 23.75 -5.72
CA HIS A 489 -22.51 24.00 -6.29
C HIS A 489 -23.48 22.82 -6.15
N VAL A 490 -22.98 21.61 -5.78
CA VAL A 490 -23.82 20.43 -5.59
C VAL A 490 -24.34 20.40 -4.16
N THR A 491 -25.63 20.75 -3.99
CA THR A 491 -26.26 20.69 -2.68
C THR A 491 -26.70 19.26 -2.38
N PRO A 492 -26.24 18.66 -1.27
CA PRO A 492 -26.69 17.33 -0.86
C PRO A 492 -28.20 17.29 -0.63
N THR A 493 -28.88 16.34 -1.25
CA THR A 493 -30.32 16.14 -1.10
C THR A 493 -30.64 14.70 -0.68
N PHE A 494 -31.75 14.53 0.05
CA PHE A 494 -32.27 13.18 0.26
C PHE A 494 -32.91 12.65 -1.03
N LEU A 495 -32.87 11.33 -1.22
CA LEU A 495 -33.55 10.68 -2.34
C LEU A 495 -35.04 10.92 -2.24
N ALA A 496 -35.59 11.71 -3.17
CA ALA A 496 -37.00 12.14 -3.14
C ALA A 496 -38.02 10.97 -3.32
N ALA A 497 -37.61 9.88 -3.92
CA ALA A 497 -38.45 8.73 -4.26
C ALA A 497 -37.84 7.38 -3.83
N ALA A 498 -36.94 7.37 -2.85
CA ALA A 498 -36.45 6.12 -2.33
C ALA A 498 -37.56 5.40 -1.57
N ALA A 499 -37.88 4.19 -2.00
CA ALA A 499 -38.61 3.28 -1.13
C ALA A 499 -37.78 3.11 0.13
N VAL A 500 -38.35 3.54 1.28
CA VAL A 500 -37.72 3.32 2.57
C VAL A 500 -37.69 1.81 2.80
N THR A 501 -36.59 1.17 2.44
CA THR A 501 -36.37 -0.20 2.88
C THR A 501 -36.07 -0.12 4.37
N SER A 502 -36.88 -0.82 5.18
CA SER A 502 -36.58 -0.98 6.60
C SER A 502 -35.21 -1.67 6.70
N GLY A 503 -34.19 -0.88 6.84
CA GLY A 503 -32.84 -1.37 7.11
C GLY A 503 -32.79 -2.05 8.48
N GLY A 504 -31.77 -2.80 8.76
CA GLY A 504 -31.55 -3.41 10.07
C GLY A 504 -30.69 -4.66 9.98
N MET A 505 -30.27 -5.13 11.13
CA MET A 505 -29.51 -6.36 11.23
C MET A 505 -30.38 -7.57 10.90
N ASN A 506 -29.85 -8.49 10.11
CA ASN A 506 -30.46 -9.81 9.91
C ASN A 506 -30.32 -10.68 11.17
N THR A 507 -30.93 -11.86 11.17
CA THR A 507 -30.93 -12.77 12.31
C THR A 507 -29.53 -13.17 12.74
N LYS A 508 -28.64 -13.43 11.78
CA LYS A 508 -27.22 -13.76 12.05
C LYS A 508 -26.54 -12.60 12.80
N GLN A 509 -26.56 -11.42 12.23
CA GLN A 509 -25.93 -10.22 12.84
C GLN A 509 -26.48 -9.90 14.24
N LYS A 510 -27.81 -10.04 14.43
CA LYS A 510 -28.43 -9.84 15.74
C LYS A 510 -27.96 -10.86 16.77
N THR A 511 -27.80 -12.13 16.36
CA THR A 511 -27.36 -13.20 17.24
C THR A 511 -25.90 -13.05 17.61
N GLU A 512 -25.03 -12.78 16.64
CA GLU A 512 -23.62 -12.50 16.89
C GLU A 512 -23.42 -11.30 17.83
N LEU A 513 -24.17 -10.22 17.60
CA LEU A 513 -24.12 -9.06 18.48
C LEU A 513 -24.60 -9.39 19.92
N LYS A 514 -25.57 -10.30 20.08
CA LYS A 514 -25.98 -10.77 21.42
C LYS A 514 -24.86 -11.57 22.09
N ILE A 515 -24.20 -12.48 21.35
CA ILE A 515 -23.04 -13.24 21.86
C ILE A 515 -21.91 -12.28 22.29
N LYS A 516 -21.54 -11.34 21.41
CA LYS A 516 -20.52 -10.32 21.71
C LYS A 516 -20.85 -9.54 22.98
N ARG A 517 -22.09 -9.04 23.11
CA ARG A 517 -22.52 -8.30 24.30
C ARG A 517 -22.51 -9.15 25.56
N ALA A 518 -22.89 -10.41 25.46
CA ALA A 518 -22.88 -11.34 26.61
C ALA A 518 -21.45 -11.59 27.10
N LEU A 519 -20.50 -11.83 26.19
CA LEU A 519 -19.08 -12.00 26.54
C LEU A 519 -18.45 -10.70 27.09
N CYS A 520 -18.77 -9.55 26.51
CA CYS A 520 -18.34 -8.27 27.06
C CYS A 520 -18.88 -8.03 28.47
N ALA A 521 -20.12 -8.43 28.76
CA ALA A 521 -20.71 -8.34 30.10
C ALA A 521 -19.99 -9.24 31.13
N GLN A 522 -19.33 -10.30 30.64
CA GLN A 522 -18.48 -11.19 31.48
C GLN A 522 -17.01 -10.67 31.54
N GLY A 523 -16.73 -9.45 31.05
CA GLY A 523 -15.41 -8.83 31.09
C GLY A 523 -14.44 -9.25 30.00
N ALA A 524 -14.93 -9.88 28.92
CA ALA A 524 -14.08 -10.24 27.80
C ALA A 524 -14.02 -9.13 26.75
N PHE A 525 -12.84 -8.87 26.19
CA PHE A 525 -12.59 -7.90 25.13
C PHE A 525 -12.59 -8.58 23.75
N GLU A 526 -13.13 -7.90 22.75
CA GLU A 526 -13.05 -8.39 21.37
C GLU A 526 -11.65 -8.18 20.79
N GLY A 527 -11.03 -9.26 20.29
CA GLY A 527 -9.79 -9.26 19.54
C GLY A 527 -10.08 -9.41 18.04
N VAL A 528 -9.19 -8.87 17.21
CA VAL A 528 -9.20 -9.06 15.75
C VAL A 528 -7.80 -9.40 15.33
N HIS A 529 -7.63 -10.57 14.71
CA HIS A 529 -6.35 -11.07 14.23
C HIS A 529 -6.38 -11.27 12.71
N TYR A 530 -5.20 -11.41 12.10
CA TYR A 530 -5.09 -11.75 10.68
C TYR A 530 -5.71 -13.13 10.40
N SER A 531 -6.28 -13.27 9.21
CA SER A 531 -6.74 -14.58 8.71
C SER A 531 -5.60 -15.48 8.20
N PHE A 532 -4.37 -15.06 8.43
CA PHE A 532 -3.15 -15.73 8.01
C PHE A 532 -2.31 -16.12 9.22
N PHE A 533 -1.57 -17.21 9.08
CA PHE A 533 -0.65 -17.69 10.10
C PHE A 533 0.55 -18.39 9.43
N SER A 534 1.53 -18.79 10.23
CA SER A 534 2.75 -19.42 9.73
C SER A 534 2.71 -20.95 9.82
N PRO A 535 3.56 -21.66 9.06
CA PRO A 535 3.79 -23.08 9.31
C PRO A 535 4.31 -23.37 10.73
N SER A 536 5.05 -22.46 11.36
CA SER A 536 5.54 -22.59 12.74
C SER A 536 4.41 -22.57 13.77
N ASP A 537 3.30 -21.86 13.50
CA ASP A 537 2.12 -21.84 14.37
C ASP A 537 1.48 -23.22 14.52
N LEU A 538 1.47 -24.00 13.44
CA LEU A 538 1.00 -25.39 13.48
C LEU A 538 1.97 -26.31 14.25
N ASN A 539 3.26 -26.00 14.24
CA ASN A 539 4.25 -26.72 15.04
C ASN A 539 4.14 -26.37 16.52
N LEU A 540 3.89 -25.10 16.85
CA LEU A 540 3.61 -24.65 18.22
C LEU A 540 2.47 -25.47 18.85
N LEU A 541 1.42 -25.76 18.11
CA LEU A 541 0.31 -26.59 18.58
C LEU A 541 0.71 -28.08 18.73
N GLY A 542 1.90 -28.51 18.32
CA GLY A 542 2.33 -29.90 18.39
C GLY A 542 1.43 -30.86 17.62
N LEU A 543 0.78 -30.38 16.56
CA LEU A 543 -0.13 -31.20 15.76
C LEU A 543 0.64 -32.29 14.99
N PRO A 544 0.13 -33.53 14.90
CA PRO A 544 0.70 -34.59 14.06
C PRO A 544 0.75 -34.16 12.58
N GLU A 545 1.60 -34.77 11.77
CA GLU A 545 1.79 -34.39 10.37
C GLU A 545 0.51 -34.57 9.52
N ASP A 546 -0.32 -35.52 9.86
CA ASP A 546 -1.60 -35.85 9.21
C ASP A 546 -2.81 -35.09 9.81
N ALA A 547 -2.59 -34.18 10.73
CA ALA A 547 -3.69 -33.43 11.35
C ALA A 547 -4.44 -32.59 10.28
N PRO A 548 -5.79 -32.58 10.33
CA PRO A 548 -6.59 -31.80 9.39
C PRO A 548 -6.23 -30.31 9.34
N GLU A 549 -5.82 -29.73 10.44
CA GLU A 549 -5.42 -28.34 10.57
C GLU A 549 -4.16 -28.01 9.77
N ARG A 550 -3.29 -29.01 9.50
CA ARG A 550 -2.10 -28.84 8.65
C ARG A 550 -2.44 -28.79 7.16
N HIS A 551 -3.62 -29.21 6.77
CA HIS A 551 -4.09 -29.09 5.40
C HIS A 551 -4.56 -27.67 5.13
N ALA A 552 -3.60 -26.72 5.05
CA ALA A 552 -3.83 -25.28 4.95
C ALA A 552 -3.50 -24.75 3.56
N ILE A 553 -4.26 -23.74 3.12
CA ILE A 553 -4.06 -23.07 1.84
C ILE A 553 -2.85 -22.17 1.94
N ARG A 554 -1.85 -22.36 1.06
CA ARG A 554 -0.71 -21.46 0.95
C ARG A 554 -0.99 -20.31 0.01
N LEU A 555 -0.67 -19.08 0.43
CA LEU A 555 -0.78 -17.89 -0.40
C LEU A 555 0.32 -17.90 -1.47
N ILE A 556 -0.02 -17.45 -2.68
CA ILE A 556 0.92 -17.35 -3.80
C ILE A 556 1.95 -16.23 -3.56
N ASN A 557 1.49 -15.11 -3.00
CA ASN A 557 2.28 -13.92 -2.73
C ASN A 557 2.02 -13.40 -1.30
N PRO A 558 2.50 -14.11 -0.25
CA PRO A 558 2.31 -13.70 1.13
C PRO A 558 3.07 -12.39 1.42
N ILE A 559 2.61 -11.66 2.43
CA ILE A 559 3.30 -10.45 2.92
C ILE A 559 4.71 -10.82 3.42
N ASN A 560 4.80 -11.91 4.17
CA ASN A 560 6.03 -12.56 4.62
C ASN A 560 5.75 -14.04 4.90
N GLU A 561 6.77 -14.83 5.28
CA GLU A 561 6.61 -16.27 5.56
C GLU A 561 5.74 -16.54 6.80
N ASP A 562 5.75 -15.64 7.78
CA ASP A 562 4.94 -15.75 9.01
C ASP A 562 3.44 -15.57 8.75
N LEU A 563 3.06 -15.06 7.57
CA LEU A 563 1.68 -14.85 7.14
C LEU A 563 1.42 -15.57 5.80
N SER A 564 1.94 -16.78 5.64
CA SER A 564 1.94 -17.49 4.36
C SER A 564 0.80 -18.50 4.18
N LEU A 565 0.11 -18.88 5.26
CA LEU A 565 -0.99 -19.84 5.22
C LEU A 565 -2.31 -19.20 5.65
N MET A 566 -3.43 -19.59 5.02
CA MET A 566 -4.77 -19.28 5.52
C MET A 566 -5.04 -20.11 6.77
N ARG A 567 -5.55 -19.46 7.83
CA ARG A 567 -5.77 -20.12 9.13
C ARG A 567 -6.85 -21.21 9.07
N THR A 568 -6.54 -22.37 9.60
CA THR A 568 -7.45 -23.51 9.78
C THR A 568 -7.98 -23.63 11.21
N THR A 569 -7.43 -22.90 12.14
CA THR A 569 -7.83 -22.72 13.55
C THR A 569 -7.48 -21.30 13.99
N LEU A 570 -8.16 -20.79 15.02
CA LEU A 570 -7.88 -19.49 15.62
C LEU A 570 -6.93 -19.58 16.83
N ALA A 571 -6.61 -20.80 17.26
CA ALA A 571 -5.83 -21.05 18.48
C ALA A 571 -4.45 -20.36 18.49
N PRO A 572 -3.60 -20.44 17.43
CA PRO A 572 -2.28 -19.82 17.46
C PRO A 572 -2.31 -18.32 17.68
N GLN A 573 -3.18 -17.60 16.95
CA GLN A 573 -3.28 -16.15 17.10
C GLN A 573 -3.77 -15.76 18.51
N MET A 574 -4.68 -16.53 19.08
CA MET A 574 -5.15 -16.32 20.46
C MET A 574 -4.01 -16.57 21.46
N ILE A 575 -3.23 -17.62 21.28
CA ILE A 575 -2.05 -17.94 22.11
C ILE A 575 -1.05 -16.79 22.06
N HIS A 576 -0.69 -16.31 20.86
CA HIS A 576 0.21 -15.19 20.68
C HIS A 576 -0.34 -13.88 21.26
N ALA A 577 -1.66 -13.64 21.17
CA ALA A 577 -2.29 -12.48 21.76
C ALA A 577 -2.17 -12.51 23.29
N ILE A 578 -2.44 -13.64 23.92
CA ILE A 578 -2.27 -13.83 25.37
C ILE A 578 -0.82 -13.62 25.79
N ALA A 579 0.12 -14.27 25.11
CA ALA A 579 1.55 -14.14 25.39
C ALA A 579 2.04 -12.69 25.29
N ARG A 580 1.66 -11.99 24.21
CA ARG A 580 2.00 -10.57 24.02
C ARG A 580 1.45 -9.67 25.11
N ASN A 581 0.21 -9.89 25.54
CA ASN A 581 -0.38 -9.13 26.66
C ASN A 581 0.38 -9.37 27.95
N GLN A 582 0.71 -10.62 28.28
CA GLN A 582 1.48 -10.94 29.48
C GLN A 582 2.90 -10.34 29.44
N LYS A 583 3.59 -10.39 28.29
CA LYS A 583 4.88 -9.72 28.06
C LYS A 583 4.82 -8.21 28.28
N ASN A 584 3.70 -7.60 27.91
CA ASN A 584 3.44 -6.16 28.13
C ASN A 584 2.93 -5.82 29.54
N GLY A 585 2.90 -6.80 30.45
CA GLY A 585 2.55 -6.57 31.87
C GLY A 585 1.07 -6.74 32.20
N CYS A 586 0.22 -7.12 31.22
CA CYS A 586 -1.18 -7.49 31.49
C CYS A 586 -1.23 -8.94 31.98
N LEU A 587 -1.13 -9.15 33.30
CA LEU A 587 -1.04 -10.49 33.87
C LEU A 587 -2.39 -11.19 34.06
N GLU A 588 -3.50 -10.52 33.80
CA GLU A 588 -4.86 -11.08 33.79
C GLU A 588 -5.66 -10.51 32.63
N GLY A 589 -6.55 -11.30 32.06
CA GLY A 589 -7.41 -10.82 30.98
C GLY A 589 -8.28 -11.91 30.36
N ARG A 590 -9.27 -11.43 29.63
CA ARG A 590 -10.21 -12.25 28.85
C ARG A 590 -10.39 -11.63 27.48
N VAL A 591 -10.16 -12.39 26.43
CA VAL A 591 -10.28 -11.95 25.03
C VAL A 591 -11.09 -12.97 24.27
N TYR A 592 -11.90 -12.51 23.31
CA TYR A 592 -12.56 -13.40 22.36
C TYR A 592 -12.40 -12.83 20.94
N GLU A 593 -12.45 -13.71 19.94
CA GLU A 593 -12.52 -13.34 18.53
C GLU A 593 -13.62 -14.16 17.85
N ILE A 594 -14.45 -13.51 17.05
CA ILE A 594 -15.31 -14.19 16.07
C ILE A 594 -14.70 -13.97 14.70
N GLY A 595 -14.23 -15.04 14.07
CA GLY A 595 -13.54 -15.00 12.79
C GLY A 595 -13.71 -16.28 11.99
N ASN A 596 -13.35 -16.24 10.72
CA ASN A 596 -13.42 -17.41 9.85
C ASN A 596 -12.12 -18.22 9.91
N LYS A 597 -12.25 -19.54 9.87
CA LYS A 597 -11.22 -20.49 9.48
C LYS A 597 -11.52 -21.02 8.08
N PHE A 598 -10.49 -21.39 7.34
CA PHE A 598 -10.56 -21.73 5.92
C PHE A 598 -10.13 -23.17 5.70
N ILE A 599 -11.10 -24.04 5.48
CA ILE A 599 -10.87 -25.49 5.36
C ILE A 599 -10.95 -25.88 3.88
N PRO A 600 -9.82 -26.16 3.21
CA PRO A 600 -9.84 -26.63 1.84
C PRO A 600 -10.39 -28.07 1.77
N LYS A 601 -11.07 -28.39 0.68
CA LYS A 601 -11.45 -29.76 0.39
C LYS A 601 -10.28 -30.50 -0.26
N ASP A 602 -9.64 -29.84 -1.23
CA ASP A 602 -8.48 -30.35 -1.97
C ASP A 602 -7.39 -29.31 -2.06
N LEU A 603 -6.14 -29.72 -2.19
CA LEU A 603 -4.98 -28.90 -2.52
C LEU A 603 -4.21 -29.53 -3.70
N PRO A 604 -3.93 -28.75 -4.79
CA PRO A 604 -4.32 -27.35 -5.01
C PRO A 604 -5.83 -27.16 -5.09
N LEU A 605 -6.30 -25.95 -4.75
CA LEU A 605 -7.73 -25.65 -4.71
C LEU A 605 -8.41 -25.89 -6.07
N THR A 606 -9.50 -26.65 -6.08
CA THR A 606 -10.41 -26.87 -7.22
C THR A 606 -11.72 -26.10 -7.07
N GLU A 607 -12.08 -25.73 -5.84
CA GLU A 607 -13.24 -24.94 -5.46
C GLU A 607 -12.92 -24.06 -4.25
N TYR A 608 -13.79 -23.13 -3.90
CA TYR A 608 -13.63 -22.29 -2.72
C TYR A 608 -13.57 -23.14 -1.44
N PRO A 609 -12.73 -22.75 -0.44
CA PRO A 609 -12.66 -23.47 0.82
C PRO A 609 -13.98 -23.33 1.61
N ASP A 610 -14.19 -24.25 2.54
CA ASP A 610 -15.26 -24.10 3.52
C ASP A 610 -14.87 -23.04 4.54
N GLU A 611 -15.49 -21.85 4.44
CA GLU A 611 -15.33 -20.78 5.41
C GLU A 611 -16.22 -21.02 6.63
N ARG A 612 -15.57 -21.33 7.76
CA ARG A 612 -16.27 -21.64 9.01
C ARG A 612 -16.10 -20.50 10.01
N GLU A 613 -17.20 -19.82 10.26
CA GLU A 613 -17.27 -18.84 11.33
C GLU A 613 -17.12 -19.53 12.69
N THR A 614 -16.16 -19.09 13.45
CA THR A 614 -15.68 -19.73 14.66
C THR A 614 -15.46 -18.67 15.72
N ILE A 615 -15.81 -18.96 16.96
CA ILE A 615 -15.43 -18.12 18.10
C ILE A 615 -14.28 -18.77 18.85
N CYS A 616 -13.23 -18.00 19.11
CA CYS A 616 -12.16 -18.40 20.01
C CYS A 616 -12.16 -17.50 21.24
N ILE A 617 -12.11 -18.09 22.42
CA ILE A 617 -12.08 -17.39 23.70
C ILE A 617 -10.77 -17.73 24.39
N GLY A 618 -10.02 -16.71 24.85
CA GLY A 618 -8.79 -16.87 25.60
C GLY A 618 -8.86 -16.14 26.93
N ILE A 619 -8.46 -16.81 28.02
CA ILE A 619 -8.37 -16.20 29.35
C ILE A 619 -7.03 -16.54 29.99
N TRP A 620 -6.54 -15.65 30.83
CA TRP A 620 -5.29 -15.86 31.59
C TRP A 620 -5.31 -15.05 32.88
N GLY A 621 -4.61 -15.55 33.87
CA GLY A 621 -4.47 -14.88 35.15
C GLY A 621 -4.49 -15.86 36.32
N LYS A 622 -4.09 -15.36 37.48
CA LYS A 622 -3.96 -16.16 38.70
C LYS A 622 -5.28 -16.74 39.22
N GLU A 623 -6.37 -15.99 39.02
CA GLU A 623 -7.71 -16.39 39.48
C GLU A 623 -8.49 -17.15 38.38
N GLU A 624 -7.97 -17.17 37.15
CA GLU A 624 -8.60 -17.83 36.03
C GLU A 624 -8.31 -19.34 36.06
N ASN A 625 -9.30 -20.15 35.69
CA ASN A 625 -9.20 -21.60 35.70
C ASN A 625 -10.09 -22.23 34.61
N PHE A 626 -10.09 -23.53 34.51
CA PHE A 626 -10.89 -24.29 33.52
C PHE A 626 -12.39 -23.96 33.65
N PHE A 627 -12.91 -23.82 34.87
CA PHE A 627 -14.34 -23.57 35.09
C PHE A 627 -14.73 -22.14 34.77
N THR A 628 -13.80 -21.18 34.91
CA THR A 628 -14.02 -19.79 34.47
C THR A 628 -14.16 -19.74 32.94
N LEU A 629 -13.27 -20.44 32.20
CA LEU A 629 -13.41 -20.56 30.77
C LEU A 629 -14.70 -21.25 30.36
N LYS A 630 -15.04 -22.37 31.04
CA LYS A 630 -16.28 -23.10 30.80
C LYS A 630 -17.50 -22.19 30.97
N GLY A 631 -17.51 -21.33 32.01
CA GLY A 631 -18.60 -20.37 32.21
C GLY A 631 -18.77 -19.38 31.08
N LEU A 632 -17.68 -18.93 30.44
CA LEU A 632 -17.75 -18.10 29.24
C LEU A 632 -18.30 -18.88 28.03
N VAL A 633 -17.94 -20.14 27.90
CA VAL A 633 -18.51 -21.04 26.86
C VAL A 633 -19.98 -21.27 27.12
N ASP A 634 -20.38 -21.52 28.37
CA ASP A 634 -21.81 -21.68 28.76
C ASP A 634 -22.60 -20.39 28.47
N THR A 635 -22.01 -19.20 28.66
CA THR A 635 -22.64 -17.92 28.29
C THR A 635 -23.01 -17.86 26.80
N VAL A 636 -22.20 -18.46 25.91
CA VAL A 636 -22.55 -18.56 24.48
C VAL A 636 -23.78 -19.46 24.29
N ALA A 637 -23.83 -20.62 24.94
CA ALA A 637 -24.96 -21.55 24.90
C ALA A 637 -26.25 -20.91 25.42
N GLU A 638 -26.18 -20.26 26.60
CA GLU A 638 -27.29 -19.56 27.22
C GLU A 638 -27.86 -18.45 26.32
N THR A 639 -26.97 -17.69 25.66
CA THR A 639 -27.35 -16.65 24.71
C THR A 639 -28.17 -17.21 23.55
N LEU A 640 -27.90 -18.45 23.16
CA LEU A 640 -28.58 -19.19 22.09
C LEU A 640 -29.78 -20.01 22.58
N PHE A 641 -30.04 -20.07 23.91
CA PHE A 641 -31.04 -20.90 24.56
C PHE A 641 -30.86 -22.40 24.23
N ILE A 642 -29.64 -22.89 24.33
CA ILE A 642 -29.23 -24.27 24.14
C ILE A 642 -28.30 -24.71 25.28
N ASP A 643 -28.11 -26.02 25.42
CA ASP A 643 -27.16 -26.59 26.35
C ASP A 643 -26.02 -27.29 25.59
N PHE A 644 -24.79 -27.16 26.09
CA PHE A 644 -23.62 -27.89 25.62
C PHE A 644 -23.35 -29.10 26.52
N GLU A 645 -22.92 -30.21 25.90
CA GLU A 645 -22.37 -31.35 26.62
C GLU A 645 -20.83 -31.27 26.56
N TYR A 646 -20.21 -31.65 27.66
CA TYR A 646 -18.73 -31.67 27.76
C TYR A 646 -18.24 -33.09 28.00
N VAL A 647 -17.29 -33.53 27.18
CA VAL A 647 -16.69 -34.87 27.25
C VAL A 647 -15.18 -34.70 27.31
N GLU A 648 -14.54 -35.54 28.16
CA GLU A 648 -13.07 -35.56 28.25
C GLU A 648 -12.45 -35.72 26.85
N ASP A 649 -11.41 -34.94 26.58
CA ASP A 649 -10.67 -34.96 25.32
C ASP A 649 -9.16 -34.78 25.53
N LYS A 650 -8.39 -35.04 24.50
CA LYS A 650 -6.94 -34.85 24.48
C LYS A 650 -6.51 -34.12 23.22
N LYS A 651 -5.90 -32.99 23.38
CA LYS A 651 -5.27 -32.23 22.29
C LYS A 651 -3.80 -31.98 22.65
N SER A 652 -2.92 -32.03 21.66
CA SER A 652 -1.46 -31.89 21.86
C SER A 652 -1.07 -30.60 22.59
N PHE A 653 -1.79 -29.53 22.37
CA PHE A 653 -1.54 -28.18 22.93
C PHE A 653 -2.34 -27.88 24.22
N LEU A 654 -3.17 -28.82 24.67
CA LEU A 654 -3.97 -28.65 25.90
C LEU A 654 -3.57 -29.64 26.97
N HIS A 655 -3.76 -29.23 28.21
CA HIS A 655 -3.44 -30.02 29.39
C HIS A 655 -4.24 -31.34 29.43
N PRO A 656 -3.58 -32.49 29.63
CA PRO A 656 -4.20 -33.82 29.45
C PRO A 656 -5.41 -34.12 30.35
N TYR A 657 -5.57 -33.41 31.47
CA TYR A 657 -6.66 -33.57 32.43
C TYR A 657 -7.54 -32.34 32.60
N ARG A 658 -7.28 -31.28 31.85
CA ARG A 658 -8.08 -30.04 31.90
C ARG A 658 -8.44 -29.64 30.48
N THR A 659 -9.00 -30.60 29.75
CA THR A 659 -9.43 -30.47 28.37
C THR A 659 -10.75 -31.21 28.19
N ALA A 660 -11.67 -30.57 27.48
CA ALA A 660 -12.91 -31.20 27.06
C ALA A 660 -13.24 -30.81 25.62
N LYS A 661 -13.91 -31.69 24.91
CA LYS A 661 -14.63 -31.36 23.69
C LYS A 661 -16.03 -30.88 24.04
N ILE A 662 -16.55 -30.00 23.21
CA ILE A 662 -17.88 -29.42 23.31
C ILE A 662 -18.78 -30.10 22.29
N LEU A 663 -19.87 -30.69 22.78
CA LEU A 663 -20.87 -31.32 21.91
C LEU A 663 -22.19 -30.51 21.94
N TYR A 664 -22.84 -30.47 20.79
CA TYR A 664 -24.22 -30.02 20.66
C TYR A 664 -25.02 -31.05 19.85
N ASN A 665 -26.10 -31.60 20.44
CA ASN A 665 -26.87 -32.72 19.89
C ASN A 665 -26.03 -33.94 19.52
N GLY A 666 -24.97 -34.20 20.31
CA GLY A 666 -24.06 -35.34 20.08
C GLY A 666 -22.98 -35.11 19.02
N GLU A 667 -22.97 -33.96 18.33
CA GLU A 667 -21.95 -33.59 17.37
C GLU A 667 -20.88 -32.71 18.01
N GLU A 668 -19.62 -32.93 17.72
CA GLU A 668 -18.52 -32.11 18.18
C GLU A 668 -18.52 -30.76 17.46
N ILE A 669 -18.62 -29.68 18.23
CA ILE A 669 -18.62 -28.31 17.71
C ILE A 669 -17.41 -27.49 18.18
N GLY A 670 -16.59 -28.05 19.05
CA GLY A 670 -15.43 -27.33 19.57
C GLY A 670 -14.75 -27.99 20.74
N TYR A 671 -13.83 -27.26 21.33
CA TYR A 671 -13.05 -27.71 22.50
C TYR A 671 -12.75 -26.54 23.44
N LEU A 672 -12.38 -26.88 24.68
CA LEU A 672 -11.84 -25.93 25.66
C LEU A 672 -10.78 -26.63 26.53
N GLY A 673 -9.84 -25.85 27.04
CA GLY A 673 -8.80 -26.38 27.92
C GLY A 673 -7.75 -25.40 28.34
N GLN A 674 -6.91 -25.82 29.30
CA GLN A 674 -5.70 -25.12 29.70
C GLN A 674 -4.60 -25.38 28.67
N LEU A 675 -3.80 -24.39 28.31
CA LEU A 675 -2.59 -24.60 27.50
C LEU A 675 -1.58 -25.49 28.25
N THR A 676 -0.83 -26.32 27.51
CA THR A 676 0.24 -27.11 28.12
C THR A 676 1.34 -26.21 28.67
N TYR A 677 2.12 -26.75 29.61
CA TYR A 677 3.28 -26.04 30.16
C TYR A 677 4.33 -25.74 29.09
N GLU A 678 4.50 -26.63 28.14
CA GLU A 678 5.45 -26.50 27.02
C GLU A 678 5.15 -25.24 26.20
N ILE A 679 3.90 -25.05 25.78
CA ILE A 679 3.47 -23.85 25.05
C ILE A 679 3.62 -22.59 25.88
N GLN A 680 3.19 -22.63 27.14
CA GLN A 680 3.30 -21.48 28.04
C GLN A 680 4.76 -21.06 28.25
N LYS A 681 5.68 -22.02 28.31
CA LYS A 681 7.12 -21.79 28.40
C LYS A 681 7.71 -21.27 27.10
N GLU A 682 7.35 -21.83 25.96
CA GLU A 682 7.82 -21.42 24.63
C GLU A 682 7.41 -19.97 24.33
N GLU A 683 6.19 -19.62 24.69
CA GLU A 683 5.63 -18.27 24.55
C GLU A 683 5.98 -17.31 25.69
N ASP A 684 6.80 -17.71 26.65
CA ASP A 684 7.23 -16.93 27.82
C ASP A 684 6.06 -16.36 28.64
N MET A 685 5.02 -17.17 28.82
CA MET A 685 3.85 -16.80 29.65
C MET A 685 4.15 -16.94 31.14
N ARG A 686 3.74 -15.97 31.92
CA ARG A 686 3.94 -15.92 33.39
C ARG A 686 2.78 -16.53 34.17
N GLU A 687 1.57 -16.35 33.64
CA GLU A 687 0.33 -16.85 34.26
C GLU A 687 -0.30 -17.94 33.38
N SER A 688 -1.04 -18.85 33.99
CA SER A 688 -1.76 -19.90 33.29
C SER A 688 -2.77 -19.33 32.29
N ALA A 689 -2.84 -19.95 31.12
CA ALA A 689 -3.73 -19.53 30.05
C ALA A 689 -4.65 -20.69 29.61
N TYR A 690 -5.86 -20.34 29.25
CA TYR A 690 -6.92 -21.25 28.86
C TYR A 690 -7.55 -20.76 27.56
N ILE A 691 -7.89 -21.66 26.66
CA ILE A 691 -8.54 -21.33 25.39
C ILE A 691 -9.73 -22.23 25.09
N ALA A 692 -10.70 -21.70 24.37
CA ALA A 692 -11.80 -22.44 23.80
C ALA A 692 -12.01 -22.03 22.34
N GLU A 693 -12.35 -22.97 21.47
CA GLU A 693 -12.75 -22.71 20.09
C GLU A 693 -14.06 -23.42 19.80
N ILE A 694 -15.05 -22.71 19.21
CA ILE A 694 -16.40 -23.22 18.95
C ILE A 694 -16.81 -22.85 17.52
N ASP A 695 -17.28 -23.82 16.76
CA ASP A 695 -17.83 -23.62 15.41
C ASP A 695 -19.23 -22.96 15.48
N LEU A 696 -19.29 -21.66 15.22
CA LEU A 696 -20.57 -20.93 15.18
C LEU A 696 -21.41 -21.27 13.94
N LYS A 697 -20.77 -21.73 12.85
CA LYS A 697 -21.50 -22.17 11.65
C LYS A 697 -22.40 -23.35 11.94
N ALA A 698 -21.94 -24.29 12.78
CA ALA A 698 -22.76 -25.44 13.23
C ALA A 698 -23.96 -25.00 14.08
N LEU A 699 -23.87 -23.86 14.76
CA LEU A 699 -24.94 -23.31 15.62
C LEU A 699 -25.92 -22.38 14.87
N ARG A 700 -25.69 -22.07 13.60
CA ARG A 700 -26.60 -21.21 12.81
C ARG A 700 -28.07 -21.67 12.80
N PRO A 701 -28.42 -22.97 12.79
CA PRO A 701 -29.81 -23.41 12.83
C PRO A 701 -30.60 -22.95 14.05
N VAL A 702 -29.93 -22.61 15.15
CA VAL A 702 -30.59 -22.13 16.40
C VAL A 702 -30.57 -20.60 16.52
N TYR A 703 -29.99 -19.89 15.54
CA TYR A 703 -29.98 -18.43 15.56
C TYR A 703 -31.41 -17.87 15.49
N GLY A 704 -31.67 -16.88 16.33
CA GLY A 704 -32.99 -16.26 16.43
C GLY A 704 -34.02 -17.08 17.26
N LYS A 705 -33.57 -18.19 17.89
CA LYS A 705 -34.43 -18.92 18.83
C LYS A 705 -34.95 -17.97 19.90
N VAL A 706 -36.24 -18.10 20.20
CA VAL A 706 -36.92 -17.33 21.24
C VAL A 706 -37.20 -18.27 22.40
N PRO A 707 -36.88 -17.88 23.62
CA PRO A 707 -37.17 -18.75 24.77
C PRO A 707 -38.68 -18.93 24.91
N THR A 708 -39.09 -20.15 25.26
CA THR A 708 -40.49 -20.46 25.56
C THR A 708 -40.72 -20.26 27.06
N PHE A 709 -41.73 -19.49 27.40
CA PHE A 709 -42.10 -19.29 28.79
C PHE A 709 -42.57 -20.60 29.42
N THR A 710 -41.95 -21.00 30.49
CA THR A 710 -42.43 -22.12 31.33
C THR A 710 -43.11 -21.54 32.58
N PRO A 711 -44.37 -21.83 32.81
CA PRO A 711 -45.07 -21.33 34.00
C PRO A 711 -44.38 -21.80 35.30
N ILE A 712 -44.28 -20.88 36.25
CA ILE A 712 -43.77 -21.20 37.59
C ILE A 712 -44.75 -22.15 38.26
N SER A 713 -44.22 -23.23 38.85
CA SER A 713 -45.03 -24.14 39.63
C SER A 713 -45.72 -23.39 40.78
N LYS A 714 -46.98 -23.69 41.01
CA LYS A 714 -47.77 -23.18 42.13
C LYS A 714 -47.46 -23.91 43.42
N PHE A 715 -46.78 -25.04 43.33
CA PHE A 715 -46.46 -25.92 44.45
C PHE A 715 -45.01 -25.76 44.86
N ALA A 716 -44.76 -25.97 46.17
CA ALA A 716 -43.37 -25.90 46.68
C ALA A 716 -42.51 -27.01 46.10
N LYS A 717 -41.27 -26.63 45.73
CA LYS A 717 -40.26 -27.58 45.33
C LYS A 717 -39.63 -28.25 46.53
N GLU A 718 -39.21 -29.49 46.35
CA GLU A 718 -38.51 -30.27 47.38
C GLU A 718 -37.08 -30.53 46.96
N THR A 719 -36.13 -30.40 47.90
CA THR A 719 -34.72 -30.70 47.64
C THR A 719 -34.23 -31.89 48.47
N ARG A 720 -33.29 -32.64 47.92
CA ARG A 720 -32.58 -33.72 48.64
C ARG A 720 -31.12 -33.71 48.26
N ASP A 721 -30.29 -33.75 49.31
CA ASP A 721 -28.86 -33.91 49.13
C ASP A 721 -28.47 -35.38 49.12
N LEU A 722 -27.72 -35.76 48.05
CA LEU A 722 -27.29 -37.11 47.85
C LEU A 722 -25.76 -37.17 47.81
N ALA A 723 -25.13 -37.70 48.83
CA ALA A 723 -23.68 -37.99 48.79
C ALA A 723 -23.46 -39.39 48.18
N LEU A 724 -22.88 -39.42 46.99
CA LEU A 724 -22.75 -40.61 46.14
C LEU A 724 -21.30 -41.07 46.05
N VAL A 725 -21.04 -42.38 46.24
CA VAL A 725 -19.71 -42.97 46.10
C VAL A 725 -19.64 -43.75 44.79
N MET A 726 -18.57 -43.52 44.06
CA MET A 726 -18.38 -44.07 42.72
C MET A 726 -16.93 -44.32 42.37
N ASN A 727 -16.66 -45.03 41.30
CA ASN A 727 -15.31 -45.14 40.74
C ASN A 727 -14.86 -43.76 40.24
N LYS A 728 -13.54 -43.46 40.31
CA LYS A 728 -12.97 -42.19 39.80
C LYS A 728 -13.26 -41.93 38.34
N SER A 729 -13.40 -42.97 37.51
CA SER A 729 -13.71 -42.89 36.08
C SER A 729 -15.14 -42.40 35.80
N VAL A 730 -16.09 -42.48 36.76
CA VAL A 730 -17.47 -41.98 36.54
C VAL A 730 -17.45 -40.47 36.54
N THR A 731 -17.94 -39.82 35.48
CA THR A 731 -17.97 -38.38 35.36
C THR A 731 -19.19 -37.75 36.06
N CYS A 732 -19.12 -36.49 36.40
CA CYS A 732 -20.24 -35.74 36.99
C CYS A 732 -21.46 -35.76 36.06
N GLY A 733 -21.24 -35.46 34.74
CA GLY A 733 -22.30 -35.44 33.74
C GLY A 733 -23.01 -36.75 33.54
N GLU A 734 -22.30 -37.90 33.67
CA GLU A 734 -22.95 -39.23 33.65
C GLU A 734 -23.88 -39.43 34.87
N VAL A 735 -23.47 -38.94 36.04
CA VAL A 735 -24.29 -38.99 37.26
C VAL A 735 -25.50 -38.06 37.14
N GLU A 736 -25.32 -36.80 36.73
CA GLU A 736 -26.39 -35.83 36.50
C GLU A 736 -27.45 -36.37 35.54
N LYS A 737 -26.99 -36.92 34.39
CA LYS A 737 -27.84 -37.51 33.37
C LYS A 737 -28.64 -38.73 33.92
N ALA A 738 -27.98 -39.60 34.67
CA ALA A 738 -28.63 -40.76 35.26
C ALA A 738 -29.65 -40.37 36.32
N ILE A 739 -29.42 -39.27 37.09
CA ILE A 739 -30.39 -38.73 38.05
C ILE A 739 -31.59 -38.14 37.29
N ALA A 740 -31.38 -37.32 36.30
CA ALA A 740 -32.44 -36.66 35.52
C ALA A 740 -33.31 -37.68 34.80
N GLU A 741 -32.72 -38.71 34.18
CA GLU A 741 -33.48 -39.78 33.51
C GLU A 741 -34.30 -40.66 34.42
N ALA A 742 -33.97 -40.72 35.72
CA ALA A 742 -34.68 -41.59 36.67
C ALA A 742 -36.11 -41.10 37.03
N SER A 743 -36.35 -39.77 36.94
CA SER A 743 -37.66 -39.21 37.27
C SER A 743 -37.93 -37.92 36.51
N SER A 744 -39.10 -37.83 35.87
CA SER A 744 -39.55 -36.61 35.20
C SER A 744 -39.91 -35.44 36.11
N PHE A 745 -39.78 -35.62 37.40
CA PHE A 745 -39.96 -34.59 38.43
C PHE A 745 -38.66 -33.93 38.88
N VAL A 746 -37.51 -34.45 38.47
CA VAL A 746 -36.22 -33.79 38.66
C VAL A 746 -36.20 -32.55 37.80
N GLU A 747 -36.02 -31.38 38.44
CA GLU A 747 -35.90 -30.08 37.76
C GLU A 747 -34.43 -29.68 37.58
N SER A 748 -33.63 -29.81 38.66
CA SER A 748 -32.20 -29.55 38.60
C SER A 748 -31.41 -30.54 39.43
N VAL A 749 -30.15 -30.71 39.06
CA VAL A 749 -29.13 -31.51 39.78
C VAL A 749 -27.90 -30.64 39.86
N GLU A 750 -27.46 -30.31 41.06
CA GLU A 750 -26.34 -29.41 41.32
C GLU A 750 -25.26 -30.12 42.14
N LEU A 751 -24.05 -30.25 41.60
CA LEU A 751 -22.90 -30.73 42.32
C LEU A 751 -22.41 -29.64 43.29
N PHE A 752 -22.29 -29.90 44.57
CA PHE A 752 -21.78 -28.95 45.54
C PHE A 752 -20.50 -29.38 46.28
N ASP A 753 -20.17 -30.70 46.27
CA ASP A 753 -18.96 -31.18 46.91
C ASP A 753 -18.37 -32.40 46.18
N VAL A 754 -17.04 -32.48 46.13
CA VAL A 754 -16.29 -33.62 45.63
C VAL A 754 -15.22 -33.98 46.66
N TYR A 755 -15.28 -35.19 47.18
CA TYR A 755 -14.35 -35.70 48.16
C TYR A 755 -13.60 -36.94 47.67
N GLU A 756 -12.26 -36.85 47.73
CA GLU A 756 -11.35 -37.99 47.54
C GLU A 756 -10.51 -38.21 48.79
N GLY A 757 -10.52 -39.37 49.34
CA GLY A 757 -9.75 -39.64 50.55
C GLY A 757 -9.91 -41.08 51.09
N LEU A 758 -9.26 -41.35 52.19
CA LEU A 758 -9.17 -42.67 52.79
C LEU A 758 -10.54 -43.30 53.09
N GLN A 759 -11.56 -42.48 53.38
CA GLN A 759 -12.89 -42.99 53.74
C GLN A 759 -13.65 -43.60 52.56
N VAL A 760 -13.33 -43.23 51.33
CA VAL A 760 -14.00 -43.74 50.11
C VAL A 760 -13.14 -44.76 49.34
N GLY A 761 -11.85 -44.86 49.72
CA GLY A 761 -10.90 -45.76 49.08
C GLY A 761 -10.12 -45.14 47.92
N PRO A 762 -8.95 -45.70 47.51
CA PRO A 762 -8.02 -45.08 46.59
C PRO A 762 -8.55 -44.96 45.14
N GLU A 763 -9.42 -45.84 44.73
CA GLU A 763 -9.99 -45.90 43.36
C GLU A 763 -11.38 -45.24 43.27
N LYS A 764 -11.89 -44.70 44.38
CA LYS A 764 -13.23 -44.15 44.45
C LYS A 764 -13.19 -42.67 44.83
N LYS A 765 -14.24 -41.93 44.46
CA LYS A 765 -14.57 -40.58 44.90
C LYS A 765 -16.00 -40.50 45.38
N SER A 766 -16.28 -39.51 46.22
CA SER A 766 -17.63 -39.13 46.58
C SER A 766 -18.00 -37.81 45.95
N MET A 767 -19.15 -37.75 45.30
CA MET A 767 -19.74 -36.49 44.76
C MET A 767 -21.07 -36.29 45.48
N ALA A 768 -21.30 -35.06 45.97
CA ALA A 768 -22.51 -34.68 46.62
C ALA A 768 -23.34 -33.73 45.76
N PHE A 769 -24.57 -34.11 45.54
CA PHE A 769 -25.51 -33.40 44.67
C PHE A 769 -26.74 -32.96 45.42
N THR A 770 -27.19 -31.74 45.18
CA THR A 770 -28.55 -31.28 45.53
C THR A 770 -29.45 -31.57 44.37
N VAL A 771 -30.47 -32.42 44.56
CA VAL A 771 -31.50 -32.74 43.57
C VAL A 771 -32.78 -31.99 43.92
N THR A 772 -33.23 -31.13 43.02
CA THR A 772 -34.48 -30.39 43.12
C THR A 772 -35.60 -31.09 42.38
N PHE A 773 -36.69 -31.38 43.07
CA PHE A 773 -37.89 -31.94 42.52
C PHE A 773 -38.98 -30.87 42.40
N ALA A 774 -39.59 -30.75 41.22
CA ALA A 774 -40.71 -29.81 40.98
C ALA A 774 -41.98 -30.58 40.74
N PRO A 775 -43.03 -30.34 41.55
CA PRO A 775 -44.35 -30.96 41.34
C PRO A 775 -45.01 -30.32 40.11
N LYS A 776 -45.78 -31.15 39.35
CA LYS A 776 -46.51 -30.73 38.15
C LYS A 776 -47.97 -30.42 38.36
N GLU A 777 -48.68 -31.28 39.10
CA GLU A 777 -50.16 -31.20 39.24
C GLU A 777 -50.61 -31.06 40.69
N GLU A 778 -49.85 -31.62 41.65
CA GLU A 778 -50.18 -31.62 43.09
C GLU A 778 -48.93 -31.55 43.97
N GLU A 779 -49.03 -31.13 45.23
CA GLU A 779 -47.94 -31.12 46.21
C GLU A 779 -47.37 -32.49 46.43
N PHE A 780 -46.06 -32.56 46.66
CA PHE A 780 -45.41 -33.82 46.98
C PHE A 780 -45.69 -34.22 48.44
N THR A 781 -45.92 -35.50 48.65
CA THR A 781 -45.79 -36.09 50.02
C THR A 781 -44.31 -36.52 50.21
N THR A 782 -43.87 -36.56 51.46
CA THR A 782 -42.53 -37.00 51.80
C THR A 782 -42.22 -38.38 51.23
N GLU A 783 -43.23 -39.34 51.34
CA GLU A 783 -43.12 -40.67 50.81
C GLU A 783 -42.96 -40.74 49.29
N ALA A 784 -43.58 -39.81 48.57
CA ALA A 784 -43.42 -39.71 47.10
C ALA A 784 -41.99 -39.32 46.73
N VAL A 785 -41.44 -38.25 47.38
CA VAL A 785 -40.07 -37.80 47.15
C VAL A 785 -39.06 -38.93 47.51
N ASP A 786 -39.22 -39.59 48.61
CA ASP A 786 -38.40 -40.77 49.01
C ASP A 786 -38.49 -41.90 47.98
N GLY A 787 -39.67 -42.06 47.37
CA GLY A 787 -39.85 -42.99 46.29
C GLY A 787 -39.05 -42.62 45.05
N TYR A 788 -38.97 -41.31 44.68
CA TYR A 788 -38.18 -40.81 43.57
C TYR A 788 -36.67 -40.98 43.88
N VAL A 789 -36.21 -40.68 45.09
CA VAL A 789 -34.81 -40.88 45.52
C VAL A 789 -34.40 -42.35 45.38
N LYS A 790 -35.27 -43.27 45.81
CA LYS A 790 -35.02 -44.73 45.65
C LYS A 790 -34.90 -45.15 44.20
N LYS A 791 -35.72 -44.56 43.29
CA LYS A 791 -35.59 -44.81 41.87
C LYS A 791 -34.25 -44.29 41.28
N ILE A 792 -33.86 -43.10 41.72
CA ILE A 792 -32.58 -42.47 41.35
C ILE A 792 -31.41 -43.36 41.78
N LEU A 793 -31.36 -43.76 43.03
CA LEU A 793 -30.32 -44.63 43.56
C LEU A 793 -30.26 -45.98 42.87
N LYS A 794 -31.39 -46.55 42.54
CA LYS A 794 -31.48 -47.80 41.76
C LYS A 794 -30.95 -47.60 40.33
N ASN A 795 -31.29 -46.51 39.68
CA ASN A 795 -30.80 -46.18 38.31
C ASN A 795 -29.30 -45.96 38.30
N LEU A 796 -28.79 -45.23 39.27
CA LEU A 796 -27.38 -44.91 39.46
C LEU A 796 -26.54 -46.18 39.68
N ASN A 797 -27.02 -47.07 40.56
CA ASN A 797 -26.36 -48.34 40.86
C ASN A 797 -26.35 -49.26 39.64
N ASN A 798 -27.47 -49.38 38.94
CA ASN A 798 -27.60 -50.25 37.76
C ASN A 798 -26.77 -49.78 36.55
N LYS A 799 -26.68 -48.46 36.32
CA LYS A 799 -25.98 -47.92 35.15
C LYS A 799 -24.50 -47.67 35.39
N LEU A 800 -24.15 -47.23 36.57
CA LEU A 800 -22.83 -46.63 36.87
C LEU A 800 -22.14 -47.27 38.08
N GLY A 801 -22.80 -48.23 38.76
CA GLY A 801 -22.25 -48.83 39.98
C GLY A 801 -22.10 -47.80 41.13
N VAL A 802 -22.92 -46.76 41.15
CA VAL A 802 -22.86 -45.66 42.12
C VAL A 802 -23.72 -46.03 43.35
N GLU A 803 -23.20 -45.76 44.50
CA GLU A 803 -23.86 -46.11 45.80
C GLU A 803 -23.98 -44.85 46.67
N LEU A 804 -25.01 -44.81 47.55
CA LEU A 804 -25.13 -43.76 48.54
C LEU A 804 -24.01 -43.91 49.59
N ARG A 805 -23.36 -42.81 49.95
CA ARG A 805 -22.36 -42.80 51.00
C ARG A 805 -23.04 -43.05 52.35
N SER A 806 -22.58 -44.07 53.02
CA SER A 806 -23.04 -44.45 54.37
C SER A 806 -22.47 -43.58 55.44
#